data_4bd45563cbcdd19e6191ce2345bd0f4a
#
_entry.id   4bd45563cbcdd19e6191ce2345bd0f4a
#
_cell.length_a   1.000
_cell.length_b   1.000
_cell.length_c   1.000
_cell.angle_alpha   90.00
_cell.angle_beta   90.00
_cell.angle_gamma   90.00
#
_symmetry.space_group_name_H-M   'P 1'
#
loop_
_entity.id
_entity.type
_entity.pdbx_description
1 polymer ?
#
loop_
_entity_poly.entity_id
_entity_poly.type
_entity_poly.pdbx_seq_one_letter_code
_entity_poly.pdbx_strand_id
1 'polypeptide(L)'
;MQNVNLEEDLMSVQLALEEGMTQRGAEKYLRDVSKAIQAGREESTSYGTTILSHRLAKLAEAIDEWREASSKGAASRFSATYPKVKDVDSHMLAFLTLKAVMSGISSLRTLQFVGVAIGTAIEDEIRYAAIRENERKMYEKILIGAKKRTSGHYRHIYAVRQADRLEDGWKRWVRTDRLHVGIKMLDLCIQSIGLVEITHQKVDKDQSIKYVKALPETLEWIEKKNEVTQFLRPVYEPMVVRPRDWTTPFNGGYISSNIKPIRMVKSKNKAYMDELKHTDMPIVYEAVNALQQTAWQINSQVFEVMTTLWDTGSEIAGLPPRDGLPIPKKPEDIDTNEEAKKQYRIDAAKIHMANLSILGHRIGFNMGLGIARRYEKFRKIYFPYQLDFRGRIYAVPHLNPQGSDFQKALLRFANGKPLGAEGWKWLAIHGANVAGFDKASFEDRVNWVQDNEEQIIAIAADPYNNRGWCNSVGEVEIDKPWQFLAFCFEWAGFSEHGESFVSKLPVAMDGSCSGIQHFSAMLRDEVGGGAVNLVPRALPADVYQLVANKVMEQIDEDMVNGTEDELKHTDEGVAYVKHGTKAIAAQWKEFGITRKVTKRSVMTLAYGSKEYGFKEQLMEDILRPAKNSGKPFPFQGDGYQGAQYMAKAIWVAVNKVLVKAGEAMKWLQGAASLAASEELPVRWTTPVGFPVMQAYANLEKRKVKTAINGKLVYLTMYAEKDSLDRRKQSSGIAPNFVHSCDAAHMMLTVVRAKQAGIDNFAMIHDSFGTTAGDVEQLYHTVREAFCEMYGEVEVLESFREEIVQQLSVKNIEKLSPLPLKGTLDLSQIVESRYCFA
;
A
#
# COMPACT_ATOMS: atom_id res chain seq x y z
N MET A 1 -38.41 24.24 18.57
CA MET A 1 -39.01 23.59 17.41
C MET A 1 -38.15 23.68 16.12
N GLN A 2 -37.44 24.77 15.84
CA GLN A 2 -36.57 24.86 14.63
C GLN A 2 -35.33 23.92 14.66
N ASN A 3 -34.82 23.53 15.82
CA ASN A 3 -33.63 22.64 15.89
C ASN A 3 -33.96 21.15 15.66
N VAL A 4 -35.17 20.70 15.98
CA VAL A 4 -35.59 19.31 15.76
C VAL A 4 -35.75 19.00 14.28
N ASN A 5 -36.32 19.93 13.50
CA ASN A 5 -36.46 19.77 12.06
C ASN A 5 -35.11 19.77 11.30
N LEU A 6 -34.05 20.44 11.81
CA LEU A 6 -32.73 20.49 11.17
C LEU A 6 -31.95 19.18 11.35
N GLU A 7 -32.09 18.51 12.49
CA GLU A 7 -31.41 17.20 12.72
C GLU A 7 -32.11 16.06 11.96
N GLU A 8 -33.46 16.07 11.88
CA GLU A 8 -34.20 15.10 11.08
C GLU A 8 -33.93 15.28 9.56
N ASP A 9 -33.74 16.49 9.09
CA ASP A 9 -33.40 16.82 7.72
C ASP A 9 -31.97 16.32 7.39
N LEU A 10 -31.00 16.52 8.29
CA LEU A 10 -29.62 16.04 8.11
C LEU A 10 -29.53 14.49 8.16
N MET A 11 -30.35 13.82 8.96
CA MET A 11 -30.40 12.35 8.99
C MET A 11 -30.91 11.79 7.66
N SER A 12 -31.95 12.41 7.08
CA SER A 12 -32.48 12.03 5.77
C SER A 12 -31.43 12.23 4.67
N VAL A 13 -30.69 13.34 4.73
CA VAL A 13 -29.57 13.61 3.81
C VAL A 13 -28.47 12.57 3.98
N GLN A 14 -28.11 12.19 5.22
CA GLN A 14 -27.11 11.16 5.48
C GLN A 14 -27.48 9.81 4.87
N LEU A 15 -28.73 9.37 5.06
CA LEU A 15 -29.22 8.11 4.51
C LEU A 15 -29.15 8.11 2.97
N ALA A 16 -29.52 9.21 2.33
CA ALA A 16 -29.42 9.38 0.89
C ALA A 16 -27.96 9.38 0.40
N LEU A 17 -27.03 9.98 1.15
CA LEU A 17 -25.58 9.91 0.84
C LEU A 17 -25.06 8.48 0.93
N GLU A 18 -25.44 7.71 1.94
CA GLU A 18 -25.02 6.30 2.12
C GLU A 18 -25.57 5.39 1.00
N GLU A 19 -26.81 5.60 0.58
CA GLU A 19 -27.36 4.94 -0.59
C GLU A 19 -26.58 5.29 -1.86
N GLY A 20 -26.26 6.57 -2.07
CA GLY A 20 -25.39 7.03 -3.16
C GLY A 20 -23.99 6.43 -3.12
N MET A 21 -23.40 6.18 -1.96
CA MET A 21 -22.11 5.49 -1.80
C MET A 21 -22.20 4.04 -2.32
N THR A 22 -23.28 3.33 -1.99
CA THR A 22 -23.54 1.96 -2.46
C THR A 22 -23.76 1.94 -3.98
N GLN A 23 -24.57 2.86 -4.51
CA GLN A 23 -24.87 2.96 -5.94
C GLN A 23 -23.62 3.26 -6.77
N ARG A 24 -22.79 4.25 -6.38
CA ARG A 24 -21.52 4.54 -7.06
C ARG A 24 -20.56 3.36 -7.07
N GLY A 25 -20.54 2.60 -5.99
CA GLY A 25 -19.77 1.35 -5.90
C GLY A 25 -20.27 0.28 -6.86
N ALA A 26 -21.59 0.12 -6.95
CA ALA A 26 -22.25 -0.81 -7.87
C ALA A 26 -21.98 -0.45 -9.34
N GLU A 27 -22.17 0.81 -9.73
CA GLU A 27 -21.91 1.32 -11.07
C GLU A 27 -20.45 1.11 -11.49
N LYS A 28 -19.50 1.37 -10.59
CA LYS A 28 -18.08 1.11 -10.84
C LYS A 28 -17.83 -0.37 -11.08
N TYR A 29 -18.37 -1.24 -10.24
CA TYR A 29 -18.24 -2.69 -10.39
C TYR A 29 -18.79 -3.20 -11.71
N LEU A 30 -20.02 -2.79 -12.07
CA LEU A 30 -20.65 -3.19 -13.32
C LEU A 30 -19.87 -2.74 -14.56
N ARG A 31 -19.32 -1.51 -14.54
CA ARG A 31 -18.41 -1.04 -15.61
C ARG A 31 -17.17 -1.90 -15.74
N ASP A 32 -16.58 -2.32 -14.63
CA ASP A 32 -15.39 -3.16 -14.61
C ASP A 32 -15.71 -4.57 -15.14
N VAL A 33 -16.87 -5.16 -14.77
CA VAL A 33 -17.37 -6.45 -15.31
C VAL A 33 -17.61 -6.33 -16.82
N SER A 34 -18.32 -5.30 -17.29
CA SER A 34 -18.59 -5.08 -18.71
C SER A 34 -17.30 -4.97 -19.54
N LYS A 35 -16.32 -4.22 -19.05
CA LYS A 35 -14.99 -4.12 -19.68
C LYS A 35 -14.26 -5.47 -19.72
N ALA A 36 -14.38 -6.28 -18.68
CA ALA A 36 -13.77 -7.61 -18.63
C ALA A 36 -14.43 -8.55 -19.66
N ILE A 37 -15.76 -8.54 -19.75
CA ILE A 37 -16.53 -9.32 -20.75
C ILE A 37 -16.13 -8.92 -22.17
N GLN A 38 -16.15 -7.61 -22.49
CA GLN A 38 -15.76 -7.11 -23.81
C GLN A 38 -14.32 -7.47 -24.21
N ALA A 39 -13.44 -7.55 -23.23
CA ALA A 39 -12.04 -7.93 -23.42
C ALA A 39 -11.81 -9.46 -23.45
N GLY A 40 -12.84 -10.29 -23.28
CA GLY A 40 -12.74 -11.76 -23.14
C GLY A 40 -11.89 -12.18 -21.94
N ARG A 41 -12.07 -11.47 -20.81
CA ARG A 41 -11.32 -11.68 -19.57
C ARG A 41 -12.26 -11.94 -18.39
N GLU A 42 -13.32 -12.69 -18.61
CA GLU A 42 -14.30 -13.04 -17.58
C GLU A 42 -13.66 -13.75 -16.38
N GLU A 43 -12.54 -14.43 -16.59
CA GLU A 43 -11.74 -15.03 -15.51
C GLU A 43 -11.23 -14.01 -14.50
N SER A 44 -11.15 -12.74 -14.87
CA SER A 44 -10.71 -11.64 -13.97
C SER A 44 -11.86 -11.02 -13.18
N THR A 45 -13.10 -11.38 -13.47
CA THR A 45 -14.26 -10.90 -12.70
C THR A 45 -14.35 -11.57 -11.31
N SER A 46 -15.19 -11.04 -10.44
CA SER A 46 -15.42 -11.63 -9.10
C SER A 46 -15.96 -13.05 -9.19
N TYR A 47 -16.94 -13.27 -10.07
CA TYR A 47 -17.49 -14.60 -10.30
C TYR A 47 -16.50 -15.54 -10.99
N GLY A 48 -15.77 -15.06 -12.01
CA GLY A 48 -14.77 -15.84 -12.71
C GLY A 48 -13.64 -16.31 -11.82
N THR A 49 -13.12 -15.40 -10.98
CA THR A 49 -12.10 -15.73 -9.98
C THR A 49 -12.61 -16.76 -8.96
N THR A 50 -13.89 -16.65 -8.54
CA THR A 50 -14.50 -17.61 -7.61
C THR A 50 -14.65 -18.99 -8.27
N ILE A 51 -15.10 -19.06 -9.54
CA ILE A 51 -15.17 -20.33 -10.30
C ILE A 51 -13.79 -20.98 -10.38
N LEU A 52 -12.76 -20.21 -10.77
CA LEU A 52 -11.40 -20.74 -10.87
C LEU A 52 -10.90 -21.25 -9.52
N SER A 53 -11.03 -20.48 -8.44
CA SER A 53 -10.49 -20.86 -7.12
C SER A 53 -11.14 -22.12 -6.55
N HIS A 54 -12.43 -22.37 -6.82
CA HIS A 54 -13.17 -23.49 -6.22
C HIS A 54 -13.35 -24.70 -7.15
N ARG A 55 -13.21 -24.53 -8.45
CA ARG A 55 -13.55 -25.56 -9.44
C ARG A 55 -12.37 -26.10 -10.23
N LEU A 56 -11.25 -25.34 -10.29
CA LEU A 56 -10.08 -25.73 -11.08
C LEU A 56 -9.50 -27.07 -10.62
N ALA A 57 -9.29 -27.26 -9.33
CA ALA A 57 -8.73 -28.48 -8.77
C ALA A 57 -9.60 -29.70 -9.09
N LYS A 58 -10.91 -29.58 -8.90
CA LYS A 58 -11.87 -30.65 -9.19
C LYS A 58 -11.87 -31.07 -10.65
N LEU A 59 -11.74 -30.10 -11.58
CA LEU A 59 -11.62 -30.42 -13.02
C LEU A 59 -10.27 -31.04 -13.34
N ALA A 60 -9.19 -30.59 -12.69
CA ALA A 60 -7.87 -31.19 -12.89
C ALA A 60 -7.84 -32.67 -12.42
N GLU A 61 -8.45 -32.97 -11.28
CA GLU A 61 -8.63 -34.35 -10.79
C GLU A 61 -9.41 -35.22 -11.80
N ALA A 62 -10.54 -34.73 -12.31
CA ALA A 62 -11.32 -35.46 -13.32
C ALA A 62 -10.54 -35.69 -14.63
N ILE A 63 -9.64 -34.76 -14.99
CA ILE A 63 -8.76 -34.92 -16.15
C ILE A 63 -7.71 -36.04 -15.86
N ASP A 64 -7.13 -36.04 -14.65
CA ASP A 64 -6.14 -37.07 -14.27
C ASP A 64 -6.78 -38.46 -14.16
N GLU A 65 -7.96 -38.58 -13.57
CA GLU A 65 -8.75 -39.85 -13.57
C GLU A 65 -9.03 -40.36 -14.96
N TRP A 66 -9.47 -39.50 -15.87
CA TRP A 66 -9.70 -39.87 -17.30
C TRP A 66 -8.38 -40.28 -17.96
N ARG A 67 -7.26 -39.62 -17.68
CA ARG A 67 -5.96 -40.00 -18.24
C ARG A 67 -5.51 -41.38 -17.75
N GLU A 68 -5.66 -41.65 -16.46
CA GLU A 68 -5.32 -42.94 -15.88
C GLU A 68 -6.14 -44.07 -16.50
N ALA A 69 -7.45 -43.89 -16.62
CA ALA A 69 -8.32 -44.83 -17.29
C ALA A 69 -7.93 -45.05 -18.76
N SER A 70 -7.59 -43.97 -19.50
CA SER A 70 -7.19 -44.03 -20.90
C SER A 70 -5.84 -44.71 -21.11
N SER A 71 -4.91 -44.59 -20.14
CA SER A 71 -3.60 -45.26 -20.22
C SER A 71 -3.67 -46.77 -20.06
N LYS A 72 -4.70 -47.27 -19.36
CA LYS A 72 -4.98 -48.70 -19.18
C LYS A 72 -5.73 -49.32 -20.34
N GLY A 73 -5.86 -48.66 -21.49
CA GLY A 73 -6.44 -49.18 -22.70
C GLY A 73 -7.96 -49.20 -22.77
N ALA A 74 -8.66 -48.41 -21.96
CA ALA A 74 -10.11 -48.27 -22.08
C ALA A 74 -10.49 -47.67 -23.45
N ALA A 75 -11.03 -48.49 -24.33
CA ALA A 75 -11.47 -48.08 -25.65
C ALA A 75 -12.63 -47.10 -25.55
N SER A 76 -12.37 -45.83 -25.89
CA SER A 76 -13.39 -44.80 -25.95
C SER A 76 -13.31 -44.05 -27.28
N ARG A 77 -14.41 -43.43 -27.69
CA ARG A 77 -14.44 -42.58 -28.89
C ARG A 77 -13.47 -41.39 -28.83
N PHE A 78 -12.88 -41.14 -27.65
CA PHE A 78 -11.88 -40.11 -27.40
C PHE A 78 -10.46 -40.65 -27.26
N SER A 79 -10.21 -41.92 -27.60
CA SER A 79 -8.86 -42.54 -27.52
C SER A 79 -7.80 -41.78 -28.30
N ALA A 80 -8.15 -41.16 -29.43
CA ALA A 80 -7.25 -40.28 -30.20
C ALA A 80 -6.90 -38.94 -29.52
N THR A 81 -7.62 -38.56 -28.48
CA THR A 81 -7.37 -37.32 -27.70
C THR A 81 -6.27 -37.51 -26.64
N TYR A 82 -6.22 -38.69 -26.02
CA TYR A 82 -5.27 -39.01 -24.93
C TYR A 82 -3.79 -38.75 -25.32
N PRO A 83 -3.28 -39.29 -26.49
CA PRO A 83 -1.87 -39.05 -26.83
C PRO A 83 -1.49 -37.57 -27.00
N LYS A 84 -2.46 -36.69 -27.30
CA LYS A 84 -2.24 -35.27 -27.55
C LYS A 84 -2.10 -34.46 -26.26
N VAL A 85 -2.60 -34.96 -25.12
CA VAL A 85 -2.65 -34.24 -23.85
C VAL A 85 -2.07 -35.01 -22.65
N LYS A 86 -1.52 -36.23 -22.89
CA LYS A 86 -1.03 -37.12 -21.83
C LYS A 86 0.07 -36.48 -20.98
N ASP A 87 0.95 -35.69 -21.58
CA ASP A 87 2.11 -35.07 -20.92
C ASP A 87 1.85 -33.59 -20.50
N VAL A 88 0.62 -33.12 -20.64
CA VAL A 88 0.27 -31.72 -20.36
C VAL A 88 -0.23 -31.61 -18.92
N ASP A 89 0.15 -30.55 -18.20
CA ASP A 89 -0.31 -30.31 -16.84
C ASP A 89 -1.83 -30.24 -16.74
N SER A 90 -2.45 -31.01 -15.84
CA SER A 90 -3.91 -31.12 -15.70
C SER A 90 -4.56 -29.84 -15.22
N HIS A 91 -3.87 -29.08 -14.37
CA HIS A 91 -4.36 -27.79 -13.90
C HIS A 91 -4.36 -26.76 -15.03
N MET A 92 -3.39 -26.83 -15.94
CA MET A 92 -3.36 -25.98 -17.12
C MET A 92 -4.49 -26.33 -18.08
N LEU A 93 -4.75 -27.60 -18.35
CA LEU A 93 -5.89 -28.06 -19.16
C LEU A 93 -7.22 -27.61 -18.55
N ALA A 94 -7.38 -27.77 -17.25
CA ALA A 94 -8.56 -27.32 -16.51
C ALA A 94 -8.73 -25.80 -16.59
N PHE A 95 -7.66 -25.03 -16.46
CA PHE A 95 -7.70 -23.58 -16.57
C PHE A 95 -8.13 -23.11 -17.96
N LEU A 96 -7.52 -23.61 -19.02
CA LEU A 96 -7.86 -23.25 -20.41
C LEU A 96 -9.30 -23.63 -20.75
N THR A 97 -9.76 -24.78 -20.26
CA THR A 97 -11.15 -25.24 -20.41
C THR A 97 -12.12 -24.28 -19.69
N LEU A 98 -11.92 -24.03 -18.41
CA LEU A 98 -12.80 -23.14 -17.64
C LEU A 98 -12.83 -21.72 -18.20
N LYS A 99 -11.69 -21.21 -18.65
CA LYS A 99 -11.62 -19.90 -19.28
C LYS A 99 -12.47 -19.81 -20.55
N ALA A 100 -12.37 -20.80 -21.42
CA ALA A 100 -13.17 -20.83 -22.64
C ALA A 100 -14.68 -21.06 -22.38
N VAL A 101 -15.01 -21.86 -21.38
CA VAL A 101 -16.38 -22.06 -20.89
C VAL A 101 -16.96 -20.76 -20.33
N MET A 102 -16.24 -20.04 -19.50
CA MET A 102 -16.69 -18.75 -18.94
C MET A 102 -16.96 -17.73 -20.05
N SER A 103 -16.08 -17.63 -21.03
CA SER A 103 -16.31 -16.77 -22.20
C SER A 103 -17.54 -17.20 -23.03
N GLY A 104 -17.92 -18.44 -22.95
CA GLY A 104 -19.15 -18.99 -23.55
C GLY A 104 -20.43 -18.73 -22.74
N ILE A 105 -20.31 -18.51 -21.42
CA ILE A 105 -21.44 -18.20 -20.51
C ILE A 105 -22.06 -16.84 -20.85
N SER A 106 -21.21 -15.83 -21.11
CA SER A 106 -21.66 -14.48 -21.46
C SER A 106 -22.28 -14.33 -22.86
N SER A 107 -22.08 -15.31 -23.72
CA SER A 107 -22.59 -15.30 -25.11
C SER A 107 -22.91 -16.71 -25.58
N LEU A 108 -24.12 -16.91 -26.07
CA LEU A 108 -24.52 -18.21 -26.64
C LEU A 108 -23.60 -18.59 -27.80
N ARG A 109 -22.78 -19.63 -27.61
CA ARG A 109 -21.82 -20.13 -28.62
C ARG A 109 -22.11 -21.57 -29.04
N THR A 110 -21.85 -21.88 -30.29
CA THR A 110 -22.02 -23.25 -30.76
C THR A 110 -21.01 -24.19 -30.10
N LEU A 111 -21.43 -25.46 -29.92
CA LEU A 111 -20.56 -26.50 -29.36
C LEU A 111 -19.24 -26.63 -30.15
N GLN A 112 -19.30 -26.50 -31.45
CA GLN A 112 -18.12 -26.53 -32.32
C GLN A 112 -17.18 -25.32 -32.02
N PHE A 113 -17.74 -24.13 -31.83
CA PHE A 113 -16.96 -22.95 -31.53
C PHE A 113 -16.22 -23.11 -30.21
N VAL A 114 -16.92 -23.51 -29.14
CA VAL A 114 -16.31 -23.68 -27.79
C VAL A 114 -15.30 -24.83 -27.82
N GLY A 115 -15.63 -25.97 -28.43
CA GLY A 115 -14.70 -27.11 -28.54
C GLY A 115 -13.44 -26.76 -29.33
N VAL A 116 -13.57 -26.10 -30.47
CA VAL A 116 -12.38 -25.67 -31.24
C VAL A 116 -11.57 -24.60 -30.46
N ALA A 117 -12.23 -23.71 -29.77
CA ALA A 117 -11.54 -22.70 -28.98
C ALA A 117 -10.70 -23.31 -27.84
N ILE A 118 -11.26 -24.28 -27.10
CA ILE A 118 -10.54 -25.04 -26.06
C ILE A 118 -9.35 -25.77 -26.67
N GLY A 119 -9.58 -26.57 -27.73
CA GLY A 119 -8.53 -27.37 -28.39
C GLY A 119 -7.43 -26.48 -28.98
N THR A 120 -7.77 -25.30 -29.53
CA THR A 120 -6.79 -24.36 -30.07
C THR A 120 -5.95 -23.77 -28.94
N ALA A 121 -6.56 -23.39 -27.83
CA ALA A 121 -5.85 -22.85 -26.68
C ALA A 121 -4.86 -23.88 -26.08
N ILE A 122 -5.27 -25.15 -26.05
CA ILE A 122 -4.43 -26.26 -25.56
C ILE A 122 -3.28 -26.52 -26.55
N GLU A 123 -3.54 -26.60 -27.84
CA GLU A 123 -2.49 -26.78 -28.86
C GLU A 123 -1.46 -25.65 -28.83
N ASP A 124 -1.93 -24.41 -28.78
CA ASP A 124 -1.04 -23.23 -28.72
C ASP A 124 -0.15 -23.29 -27.48
N GLU A 125 -0.69 -23.70 -26.32
CA GLU A 125 0.10 -23.82 -25.09
C GLU A 125 1.15 -24.93 -25.19
N ILE A 126 0.81 -26.09 -25.71
CA ILE A 126 1.76 -27.19 -25.92
C ILE A 126 2.87 -26.74 -26.86
N ARG A 127 2.54 -26.08 -27.95
CA ARG A 127 3.51 -25.58 -28.92
C ARG A 127 4.41 -24.49 -28.31
N TYR A 128 3.84 -23.54 -27.57
CA TYR A 128 4.64 -22.50 -26.92
C TYR A 128 5.52 -23.06 -25.80
N ALA A 129 5.08 -24.12 -25.12
CA ALA A 129 5.91 -24.82 -24.16
C ALA A 129 7.12 -25.48 -24.86
N ALA A 130 6.91 -26.15 -25.98
CA ALA A 130 7.97 -26.75 -26.78
C ALA A 130 8.97 -25.72 -27.34
N ILE A 131 8.47 -24.58 -27.89
CA ILE A 131 9.33 -23.49 -28.35
C ILE A 131 10.12 -22.88 -27.18
N ARG A 132 9.53 -22.77 -26.01
CA ARG A 132 10.20 -22.27 -24.80
C ARG A 132 11.35 -23.16 -24.34
N GLU A 133 11.18 -24.46 -24.43
CA GLU A 133 12.19 -25.46 -24.03
C GLU A 133 13.32 -25.59 -25.04
N ASN A 134 12.99 -25.64 -26.34
CA ASN A 134 13.95 -25.87 -27.39
C ASN A 134 14.59 -24.59 -27.96
N GLU A 135 13.82 -23.49 -28.03
CA GLU A 135 14.27 -22.23 -28.65
C GLU A 135 13.92 -20.99 -27.79
N ARG A 136 14.52 -20.93 -26.62
CA ARG A 136 14.24 -19.88 -25.63
C ARG A 136 14.35 -18.45 -26.15
N LYS A 137 15.39 -18.18 -26.95
CA LYS A 137 15.60 -16.83 -27.55
C LYS A 137 14.43 -16.43 -28.49
N MET A 138 13.95 -17.37 -29.26
CA MET A 138 12.83 -17.13 -30.18
C MET A 138 11.52 -16.97 -29.42
N TYR A 139 11.29 -17.78 -28.40
CA TYR A 139 10.14 -17.63 -27.52
C TYR A 139 10.08 -16.23 -26.88
N GLU A 140 11.19 -15.73 -26.37
CA GLU A 140 11.29 -14.37 -25.83
C GLU A 140 11.01 -13.31 -26.91
N LYS A 141 11.49 -13.51 -28.14
CA LYS A 141 11.23 -12.62 -29.28
C LYS A 141 9.74 -12.60 -29.68
N ILE A 142 9.08 -13.75 -29.66
CA ILE A 142 7.63 -13.86 -29.88
C ILE A 142 6.87 -13.10 -28.76
N LEU A 143 7.23 -13.31 -27.51
CA LEU A 143 6.60 -12.62 -26.37
C LEU A 143 6.76 -11.10 -26.43
N ILE A 144 7.96 -10.62 -26.72
CA ILE A 144 8.25 -9.19 -26.87
C ILE A 144 7.43 -8.58 -28.01
N GLY A 145 7.39 -9.25 -29.13
CA GLY A 145 6.62 -8.81 -30.28
C GLY A 145 5.11 -8.80 -30.05
N ALA A 146 4.58 -9.79 -29.32
CA ALA A 146 3.18 -9.83 -28.93
C ALA A 146 2.82 -8.72 -27.94
N LYS A 147 3.69 -8.40 -26.97
CA LYS A 147 3.48 -7.32 -26.00
C LYS A 147 3.26 -5.94 -26.65
N LYS A 148 3.83 -5.70 -27.83
CA LYS A 148 3.71 -4.41 -28.54
C LYS A 148 2.31 -4.14 -29.11
N ARG A 149 1.41 -5.10 -29.06
CA ARG A 149 0.06 -4.99 -29.64
C ARG A 149 -0.97 -4.76 -28.55
N THR A 150 -1.85 -3.80 -28.74
CA THR A 150 -2.86 -3.39 -27.76
C THR A 150 -4.00 -4.43 -27.63
N SER A 151 -4.45 -5.00 -28.76
CA SER A 151 -5.55 -5.97 -28.78
C SER A 151 -5.06 -7.40 -28.51
N GLY A 152 -5.77 -8.15 -27.65
CA GLY A 152 -5.52 -9.58 -27.39
C GLY A 152 -5.60 -10.43 -28.65
N HIS A 153 -6.54 -10.11 -29.54
CA HIS A 153 -6.71 -10.79 -30.86
C HIS A 153 -5.47 -10.62 -31.74
N TYR A 154 -4.96 -9.40 -31.90
CA TYR A 154 -3.77 -9.17 -32.72
C TYR A 154 -2.48 -9.72 -32.08
N ARG A 155 -2.43 -9.81 -30.74
CA ARG A 155 -1.33 -10.49 -30.02
C ARG A 155 -1.28 -11.97 -30.36
N HIS A 156 -2.43 -12.62 -30.31
CA HIS A 156 -2.57 -14.03 -30.63
C HIS A 156 -2.19 -14.30 -32.11
N ILE A 157 -2.76 -13.57 -33.08
CA ILE A 157 -2.40 -13.69 -34.48
C ILE A 157 -0.90 -13.51 -34.72
N TYR A 158 -0.29 -12.54 -34.06
CA TYR A 158 1.14 -12.33 -34.21
C TYR A 158 1.97 -13.49 -33.64
N ALA A 159 1.65 -13.96 -32.45
CA ALA A 159 2.36 -15.08 -31.83
C ALA A 159 2.25 -16.35 -32.69
N VAL A 160 1.06 -16.62 -33.15
CA VAL A 160 0.78 -17.74 -34.07
C VAL A 160 1.60 -17.64 -35.37
N ARG A 161 1.57 -16.46 -36.03
CA ARG A 161 2.33 -16.25 -37.30
C ARG A 161 3.86 -16.35 -37.08
N GLN A 162 4.36 -15.93 -35.94
CA GLN A 162 5.79 -16.05 -35.63
C GLN A 162 6.17 -17.53 -35.35
N ALA A 163 5.34 -18.23 -34.59
CA ALA A 163 5.51 -19.67 -34.39
C ALA A 163 5.44 -20.44 -35.69
N ASP A 164 4.52 -20.09 -36.62
CA ASP A 164 4.38 -20.73 -37.92
C ASP A 164 5.57 -20.52 -38.88
N ARG A 165 6.43 -19.50 -38.60
CA ARG A 165 7.66 -19.25 -39.36
C ARG A 165 8.86 -20.06 -38.85
N LEU A 166 8.69 -20.78 -37.75
CA LEU A 166 9.74 -21.66 -37.24
C LEU A 166 9.69 -22.99 -38.02
N GLU A 167 10.83 -23.42 -38.50
CA GLU A 167 11.02 -24.73 -39.06
C GLU A 167 11.22 -25.80 -37.96
N ASP A 168 10.30 -25.81 -36.97
CA ASP A 168 10.38 -26.63 -35.76
C ASP A 168 9.76 -28.03 -35.95
N GLY A 169 9.34 -28.37 -37.18
CA GLY A 169 8.68 -29.63 -37.49
C GLY A 169 7.27 -29.78 -36.90
N TRP A 170 6.74 -28.72 -36.24
CA TRP A 170 5.42 -28.79 -35.65
C TRP A 170 4.32 -28.86 -36.72
N LYS A 171 3.62 -30.00 -36.74
CA LYS A 171 2.38 -30.12 -37.54
C LYS A 171 1.19 -29.66 -36.71
N ARG A 172 0.56 -28.57 -37.18
CA ARG A 172 -0.67 -28.09 -36.53
C ARG A 172 -1.73 -29.17 -36.51
N TRP A 173 -2.43 -29.27 -35.41
CA TRP A 173 -3.60 -30.13 -35.33
C TRP A 173 -4.63 -29.71 -36.35
N VAL A 174 -5.22 -30.69 -37.05
CA VAL A 174 -6.35 -30.42 -37.91
C VAL A 174 -7.55 -29.96 -37.05
N ARG A 175 -8.49 -29.24 -37.67
CA ARG A 175 -9.65 -28.67 -36.96
C ARG A 175 -10.45 -29.74 -36.21
N THR A 176 -10.56 -30.95 -36.73
CA THR A 176 -11.21 -32.07 -36.05
C THR A 176 -10.49 -32.53 -34.80
N ASP A 177 -9.16 -32.53 -34.78
CA ASP A 177 -8.38 -32.86 -33.58
C ASP A 177 -8.59 -31.84 -32.47
N ARG A 178 -8.54 -30.55 -32.81
CA ARG A 178 -8.86 -29.47 -31.88
C ARG A 178 -10.26 -29.63 -31.31
N LEU A 179 -11.23 -29.96 -32.19
CA LEU A 179 -12.60 -30.19 -31.79
C LEU A 179 -12.71 -31.39 -30.82
N HIS A 180 -12.05 -32.52 -31.12
CA HIS A 180 -12.10 -33.71 -30.27
C HIS A 180 -11.47 -33.46 -28.89
N VAL A 181 -10.29 -32.83 -28.84
CA VAL A 181 -9.64 -32.46 -27.58
C VAL A 181 -10.55 -31.50 -26.77
N GLY A 182 -11.07 -30.46 -27.44
CA GLY A 182 -11.89 -29.47 -26.76
C GLY A 182 -13.24 -30.03 -26.28
N ILE A 183 -13.88 -30.92 -27.08
CA ILE A 183 -15.13 -31.59 -26.66
C ILE A 183 -14.88 -32.51 -25.47
N LYS A 184 -13.74 -33.23 -25.43
CA LYS A 184 -13.44 -34.10 -24.27
C LYS A 184 -13.20 -33.30 -23.01
N MET A 185 -12.45 -32.20 -23.09
CA MET A 185 -12.25 -31.29 -21.96
C MET A 185 -13.55 -30.66 -21.49
N LEU A 186 -14.40 -30.24 -22.43
CA LEU A 186 -15.73 -29.71 -22.12
C LEU A 186 -16.64 -30.77 -21.48
N ASP A 187 -16.62 -31.99 -21.98
CA ASP A 187 -17.37 -33.13 -21.44
C ASP A 187 -16.97 -33.39 -19.97
N LEU A 188 -15.68 -33.45 -19.67
CA LEU A 188 -15.17 -33.57 -18.31
C LEU A 188 -15.60 -32.37 -17.42
N CYS A 189 -15.60 -31.17 -17.99
CA CYS A 189 -16.05 -29.97 -17.25
C CYS A 189 -17.55 -30.06 -16.96
N ILE A 190 -18.38 -30.49 -17.88
CA ILE A 190 -19.84 -30.66 -17.66
C ILE A 190 -20.11 -31.71 -16.60
N GLN A 191 -19.44 -32.89 -16.68
CA GLN A 191 -19.65 -33.97 -15.73
C GLN A 191 -19.13 -33.70 -14.32
N SER A 192 -17.97 -33.06 -14.20
CA SER A 192 -17.34 -32.83 -12.88
C SER A 192 -17.77 -31.55 -12.22
N ILE A 193 -18.09 -30.50 -12.99
CA ILE A 193 -18.33 -29.14 -12.46
C ILE A 193 -19.79 -28.72 -12.57
N GLY A 194 -20.46 -29.01 -13.69
CA GLY A 194 -21.87 -28.68 -13.93
C GLY A 194 -22.13 -27.17 -14.02
N LEU A 195 -21.34 -26.44 -14.84
CA LEU A 195 -21.55 -25.01 -15.10
C LEU A 195 -22.39 -24.72 -16.32
N VAL A 196 -22.30 -25.60 -17.31
CA VAL A 196 -22.93 -25.46 -18.63
C VAL A 196 -23.54 -26.76 -19.06
N GLU A 197 -24.49 -26.67 -19.98
CA GLU A 197 -25.14 -27.79 -20.65
C GLU A 197 -25.04 -27.65 -22.18
N ILE A 198 -25.29 -28.75 -22.89
CA ILE A 198 -25.41 -28.75 -24.33
C ILE A 198 -26.89 -28.74 -24.69
N THR A 199 -27.36 -27.70 -25.35
CA THR A 199 -28.74 -27.56 -25.84
C THR A 199 -28.78 -27.64 -27.34
N HIS A 200 -29.94 -28.03 -27.87
CA HIS A 200 -30.19 -28.17 -29.28
C HIS A 200 -31.19 -27.12 -29.74
N GLN A 201 -30.89 -26.40 -30.81
CA GLN A 201 -31.80 -25.49 -31.46
C GLN A 201 -32.05 -25.97 -32.89
N LYS A 202 -33.31 -26.25 -33.24
CA LYS A 202 -33.69 -26.59 -34.60
C LYS A 202 -33.59 -25.32 -35.44
N VAL A 203 -32.84 -25.40 -36.55
CA VAL A 203 -32.70 -24.32 -37.54
C VAL A 203 -33.55 -24.58 -38.74
N ASP A 204 -33.75 -25.89 -39.13
CA ASP A 204 -34.59 -26.32 -40.19
C ASP A 204 -35.16 -27.74 -39.90
N LYS A 205 -36.05 -28.26 -40.73
CA LYS A 205 -36.72 -29.57 -40.53
C LYS A 205 -35.74 -30.70 -40.21
N ASP A 206 -34.53 -30.69 -40.80
CA ASP A 206 -33.52 -31.75 -40.68
C ASP A 206 -32.18 -31.28 -40.08
N GLN A 207 -32.07 -30.02 -39.66
CA GLN A 207 -30.82 -29.50 -39.10
C GLN A 207 -30.99 -28.91 -37.69
N SER A 208 -30.26 -29.45 -36.74
CA SER A 208 -30.14 -28.87 -35.38
C SER A 208 -28.72 -28.45 -35.11
N ILE A 209 -28.56 -27.25 -34.58
CA ILE A 209 -27.28 -26.74 -34.12
C ILE A 209 -27.18 -26.94 -32.60
N LYS A 210 -26.03 -27.44 -32.13
CA LYS A 210 -25.74 -27.62 -30.71
C LYS A 210 -25.05 -26.38 -30.16
N TYR A 211 -25.56 -25.88 -29.06
CA TYR A 211 -25.01 -24.71 -28.32
C TYR A 211 -24.56 -25.14 -26.93
N VAL A 212 -23.52 -24.46 -26.42
CA VAL A 212 -23.11 -24.50 -25.02
C VAL A 212 -23.83 -23.35 -24.32
N LYS A 213 -24.68 -23.69 -23.38
CA LYS A 213 -25.48 -22.75 -22.61
C LYS A 213 -25.15 -22.88 -21.12
N ALA A 214 -25.09 -21.78 -20.40
CA ALA A 214 -24.99 -21.85 -18.96
C ALA A 214 -26.25 -22.49 -18.36
N LEU A 215 -26.05 -23.28 -17.32
CA LEU A 215 -27.19 -23.80 -16.53
C LEU A 215 -27.93 -22.64 -15.87
N PRO A 216 -29.27 -22.73 -15.72
CA PRO A 216 -30.03 -21.69 -15.02
C PRO A 216 -29.46 -21.39 -13.65
N GLU A 217 -29.08 -22.39 -12.90
CA GLU A 217 -28.48 -22.27 -11.57
C GLU A 217 -27.13 -21.52 -11.60
N THR A 218 -26.36 -21.72 -12.68
CA THR A 218 -25.10 -20.99 -12.86
C THR A 218 -25.35 -19.51 -13.12
N LEU A 219 -26.34 -19.17 -13.95
CA LEU A 219 -26.71 -17.77 -14.22
C LEU A 219 -27.26 -17.11 -12.98
N GLU A 220 -28.16 -17.75 -12.26
CA GLU A 220 -28.70 -17.27 -10.99
C GLU A 220 -27.61 -17.08 -9.94
N TRP A 221 -26.67 -18.01 -9.86
CA TRP A 221 -25.51 -17.87 -8.97
C TRP A 221 -24.60 -16.69 -9.35
N ILE A 222 -24.34 -16.50 -10.67
CA ILE A 222 -23.55 -15.35 -11.15
C ILE A 222 -24.26 -14.04 -10.82
N GLU A 223 -25.57 -13.97 -11.04
CA GLU A 223 -26.40 -12.80 -10.76
C GLU A 223 -26.37 -12.47 -9.26
N LYS A 224 -26.69 -13.43 -8.40
CA LYS A 224 -26.59 -13.29 -6.94
C LYS A 224 -25.17 -12.89 -6.51
N LYS A 225 -24.15 -13.49 -7.13
CA LYS A 225 -22.75 -13.14 -6.82
C LYS A 225 -22.41 -11.70 -7.21
N ASN A 226 -22.92 -11.23 -8.35
CA ASN A 226 -22.75 -9.85 -8.78
C ASN A 226 -23.51 -8.88 -7.86
N GLU A 227 -24.75 -9.16 -7.50
CA GLU A 227 -25.54 -8.36 -6.55
C GLU A 227 -24.85 -8.24 -5.20
N VAL A 228 -24.42 -9.36 -4.62
CA VAL A 228 -23.65 -9.35 -3.35
C VAL A 228 -22.36 -8.57 -3.51
N THR A 229 -21.65 -8.71 -4.64
CA THR A 229 -20.38 -8.01 -4.86
C THR A 229 -20.59 -6.50 -5.02
N GLN A 230 -21.67 -6.06 -5.68
CA GLN A 230 -22.07 -4.66 -5.78
C GLN A 230 -22.29 -4.06 -4.38
N PHE A 231 -23.12 -4.71 -3.57
CA PHE A 231 -23.37 -4.29 -2.19
C PHE A 231 -22.10 -4.23 -1.33
N LEU A 232 -21.17 -5.17 -1.53
CA LEU A 232 -19.93 -5.27 -0.75
C LEU A 232 -18.82 -4.28 -1.15
N ARG A 233 -19.07 -3.41 -2.12
CA ARG A 233 -18.06 -2.45 -2.67
C ARG A 233 -18.53 -1.00 -2.69
N PRO A 234 -19.11 -0.45 -1.62
CA PRO A 234 -19.47 0.95 -1.59
C PRO A 234 -18.22 1.84 -1.72
N VAL A 235 -18.40 3.04 -2.24
CA VAL A 235 -17.39 4.11 -2.20
C VAL A 235 -17.67 4.94 -0.96
N TYR A 236 -16.98 4.67 0.12
CA TYR A 236 -17.18 5.37 1.38
C TYR A 236 -16.76 6.84 1.30
N GLU A 237 -17.63 7.72 1.76
CA GLU A 237 -17.44 9.17 1.82
C GLU A 237 -17.67 9.69 3.26
N PRO A 238 -17.31 10.94 3.58
CA PRO A 238 -17.62 11.53 4.89
C PRO A 238 -19.10 11.50 5.23
N MET A 239 -19.44 11.67 6.49
CA MET A 239 -20.80 11.74 7.00
C MET A 239 -21.17 13.20 7.36
N VAL A 240 -22.46 13.54 7.30
CA VAL A 240 -22.98 14.87 7.68
C VAL A 240 -23.65 14.85 9.08
N VAL A 241 -23.80 13.67 9.65
CA VAL A 241 -24.17 13.43 11.06
C VAL A 241 -23.05 12.69 11.77
N ARG A 242 -23.04 12.70 13.10
CA ARG A 242 -22.05 11.93 13.86
C ARG A 242 -22.15 10.45 13.51
N PRO A 243 -21.02 9.76 13.24
CA PRO A 243 -21.01 8.31 13.09
C PRO A 243 -21.56 7.61 14.33
N ARG A 244 -22.14 6.43 14.14
CA ARG A 244 -22.56 5.59 15.26
C ARG A 244 -21.32 5.19 16.06
N ASP A 245 -21.40 5.35 17.39
CA ASP A 245 -20.30 4.98 18.29
C ASP A 245 -20.04 3.46 18.27
N TRP A 246 -18.76 3.12 18.34
CA TRP A 246 -18.35 1.75 18.56
C TRP A 246 -18.57 1.36 20.01
N THR A 247 -19.36 0.32 20.26
CA THR A 247 -19.54 -0.34 21.56
C THR A 247 -19.21 -1.82 21.48
N THR A 248 -19.11 -2.36 20.28
CA THR A 248 -18.61 -3.70 19.94
C THR A 248 -17.79 -3.60 18.65
N PRO A 249 -16.99 -4.61 18.29
CA PRO A 249 -16.22 -4.59 17.04
C PRO A 249 -17.07 -4.57 15.75
N PHE A 250 -18.41 -4.60 15.84
CA PHE A 250 -19.30 -4.83 14.69
C PHE A 250 -20.41 -3.78 14.51
N ASN A 251 -20.56 -2.80 15.41
CA ASN A 251 -21.76 -1.95 15.45
C ASN A 251 -21.52 -0.44 15.38
N GLY A 252 -20.44 0.03 14.77
CA GLY A 252 -20.17 1.47 14.67
C GLY A 252 -20.07 2.00 13.24
N GLY A 253 -19.83 3.29 13.11
CA GLY A 253 -19.60 3.98 11.84
C GLY A 253 -20.87 4.43 11.14
N TYR A 254 -21.14 3.98 9.91
CA TYR A 254 -22.30 4.40 9.11
C TYR A 254 -23.63 4.01 9.71
N ILE A 255 -24.70 4.72 9.32
CA ILE A 255 -26.03 4.62 9.96
C ILE A 255 -26.93 3.58 9.28
N SER A 256 -26.93 3.58 7.93
CA SER A 256 -27.88 2.77 7.15
C SER A 256 -27.51 1.27 7.18
N SER A 257 -28.53 0.42 7.18
CA SER A 257 -28.39 -1.02 6.89
C SER A 257 -28.17 -1.31 5.40
N ASN A 258 -28.42 -0.33 4.53
CA ASN A 258 -28.30 -0.46 3.08
C ASN A 258 -26.87 -0.19 2.55
N ILE A 259 -25.96 0.18 3.42
CA ILE A 259 -24.51 0.23 3.10
C ILE A 259 -23.82 -0.96 3.75
N LYS A 260 -22.79 -1.51 3.09
CA LYS A 260 -21.99 -2.57 3.72
C LYS A 260 -21.46 -2.08 5.06
N PRO A 261 -21.80 -2.75 6.17
CA PRO A 261 -21.27 -2.37 7.47
C PRO A 261 -19.74 -2.52 7.51
N ILE A 262 -19.08 -1.53 8.08
CA ILE A 262 -17.66 -1.63 8.40
C ILE A 262 -17.50 -2.42 9.72
N ARG A 263 -16.31 -3.00 9.92
CA ARG A 263 -15.94 -3.60 11.21
C ARG A 263 -14.93 -2.68 11.87
N MET A 264 -14.96 -2.60 13.19
CA MET A 264 -13.96 -1.78 13.91
C MET A 264 -12.53 -2.24 13.59
N VAL A 265 -12.29 -3.55 13.59
CA VAL A 265 -10.98 -4.11 13.25
C VAL A 265 -11.00 -4.74 11.84
N LYS A 266 -10.10 -4.30 10.97
CA LYS A 266 -9.95 -4.79 9.61
C LYS A 266 -9.16 -6.10 9.58
N SER A 267 -9.82 -7.22 9.85
CA SER A 267 -9.24 -8.55 9.78
C SER A 267 -10.13 -9.55 9.05
N LYS A 268 -9.51 -10.52 8.36
CA LYS A 268 -10.18 -11.67 7.74
C LYS A 268 -10.15 -12.91 8.64
N ASN A 269 -9.33 -12.91 9.67
CA ASN A 269 -9.18 -14.04 10.59
C ASN A 269 -10.43 -14.15 11.48
N LYS A 270 -11.20 -15.22 11.29
CA LYS A 270 -12.46 -15.43 12.00
C LYS A 270 -12.24 -15.67 13.50
N ALA A 271 -11.25 -16.48 13.87
CA ALA A 271 -10.94 -16.79 15.26
C ALA A 271 -10.57 -15.52 16.04
N TYR A 272 -9.74 -14.65 15.43
CA TYR A 272 -9.41 -13.36 16.01
C TYR A 272 -10.63 -12.44 16.16
N MET A 273 -11.50 -12.40 15.15
CA MET A 273 -12.72 -11.58 15.22
C MET A 273 -13.72 -12.10 16.27
N ASP A 274 -13.75 -13.43 16.53
CA ASP A 274 -14.57 -14.00 17.59
C ASP A 274 -13.98 -13.72 18.98
N GLU A 275 -12.67 -13.72 19.15
CA GLU A 275 -11.98 -13.30 20.38
C GLU A 275 -12.32 -11.84 20.74
N LEU A 276 -12.22 -10.93 19.75
CA LEU A 276 -12.54 -9.51 19.93
C LEU A 276 -13.96 -9.24 20.43
N LYS A 277 -14.93 -10.14 20.15
CA LYS A 277 -16.31 -9.98 20.65
C LYS A 277 -16.42 -10.07 22.18
N HIS A 278 -15.51 -10.82 22.78
CA HIS A 278 -15.53 -11.15 24.21
C HIS A 278 -14.48 -10.37 25.00
N THR A 279 -13.71 -9.49 24.31
CA THR A 279 -12.68 -8.68 24.95
C THR A 279 -13.25 -7.31 25.32
N ASP A 280 -13.11 -6.93 26.58
CA ASP A 280 -13.42 -5.58 27.03
C ASP A 280 -12.27 -4.61 26.69
N MET A 281 -12.58 -3.51 26.00
CA MET A 281 -11.59 -2.55 25.47
C MET A 281 -12.10 -1.10 25.64
N PRO A 282 -12.42 -0.63 26.86
CA PRO A 282 -13.07 0.67 27.03
C PRO A 282 -12.24 1.83 26.51
N ILE A 283 -10.93 1.87 26.75
CA ILE A 283 -10.02 2.92 26.26
C ILE A 283 -9.99 2.96 24.72
N VAL A 284 -10.01 1.79 24.07
CA VAL A 284 -10.02 1.68 22.61
C VAL A 284 -11.30 2.26 22.03
N TYR A 285 -12.45 1.92 22.59
CA TYR A 285 -13.74 2.46 22.13
C TYR A 285 -13.83 3.96 22.37
N GLU A 286 -13.40 4.43 23.54
CA GLU A 286 -13.42 5.86 23.87
C GLU A 286 -12.54 6.66 22.91
N ALA A 287 -11.32 6.20 22.63
CA ALA A 287 -10.39 6.86 21.70
C ALA A 287 -10.95 6.92 20.27
N VAL A 288 -11.44 5.80 19.74
CA VAL A 288 -11.97 5.75 18.36
C VAL A 288 -13.22 6.61 18.24
N ASN A 289 -14.12 6.58 19.23
CA ASN A 289 -15.33 7.38 19.24
C ASN A 289 -15.01 8.88 19.36
N ALA A 290 -14.02 9.28 20.14
CA ALA A 290 -13.57 10.68 20.23
C ALA A 290 -13.10 11.20 18.85
N LEU A 291 -12.34 10.39 18.10
CA LEU A 291 -11.90 10.75 16.75
C LEU A 291 -13.07 10.88 15.78
N GLN A 292 -14.02 9.95 15.76
CA GLN A 292 -15.17 10.04 14.83
C GLN A 292 -16.20 11.11 15.24
N GLN A 293 -16.19 11.57 16.48
CA GLN A 293 -17.04 12.68 16.95
C GLN A 293 -16.44 14.06 16.63
N THR A 294 -15.17 14.14 16.25
CA THR A 294 -14.53 15.38 15.79
C THR A 294 -15.23 15.91 14.55
N ALA A 295 -15.73 17.13 14.65
CA ALA A 295 -16.45 17.79 13.55
C ALA A 295 -15.47 18.51 12.62
N TRP A 296 -15.53 18.23 11.33
CA TRP A 296 -14.72 18.83 10.28
C TRP A 296 -15.55 19.64 9.32
N GLN A 297 -14.92 20.45 8.49
CA GLN A 297 -15.53 21.11 7.34
C GLN A 297 -14.52 21.24 6.20
N ILE A 298 -15.01 21.47 4.99
CA ILE A 298 -14.15 21.79 3.85
C ILE A 298 -13.58 23.20 4.05
N ASN A 299 -12.30 23.37 3.83
CA ASN A 299 -11.62 24.66 3.79
C ASN A 299 -11.92 25.34 2.45
N SER A 300 -12.92 26.24 2.44
CA SER A 300 -13.42 26.89 1.22
C SER A 300 -12.36 27.75 0.51
N GLN A 301 -11.45 28.40 1.26
CA GLN A 301 -10.39 29.22 0.68
C GLN A 301 -9.40 28.37 -0.11
N VAL A 302 -8.91 27.27 0.49
CA VAL A 302 -8.02 26.32 -0.20
C VAL A 302 -8.75 25.63 -1.35
N PHE A 303 -10.02 25.26 -1.16
CA PHE A 303 -10.84 24.60 -2.19
C PHE A 303 -11.02 25.48 -3.42
N GLU A 304 -11.27 26.76 -3.25
CA GLU A 304 -11.42 27.75 -4.35
C GLU A 304 -10.10 27.87 -5.15
N VAL A 305 -8.98 28.09 -4.46
CA VAL A 305 -7.66 28.17 -5.12
C VAL A 305 -7.35 26.90 -5.88
N MET A 306 -7.54 25.74 -5.23
CA MET A 306 -7.27 24.44 -5.82
C MET A 306 -8.13 24.18 -7.05
N THR A 307 -9.42 24.50 -6.98
CA THR A 307 -10.36 24.33 -8.11
C THR A 307 -9.97 25.23 -9.27
N THR A 308 -9.69 26.51 -9.01
CA THR A 308 -9.28 27.48 -10.04
C THR A 308 -8.00 27.05 -10.75
N LEU A 309 -6.98 26.65 -9.99
CA LEU A 309 -5.72 26.18 -10.57
C LEU A 309 -5.90 24.87 -11.36
N TRP A 310 -6.74 23.95 -10.85
CA TRP A 310 -7.07 22.75 -11.58
C TRP A 310 -7.83 23.04 -12.88
N ASP A 311 -8.82 23.91 -12.84
CA ASP A 311 -9.66 24.22 -14.01
C ASP A 311 -8.88 25.00 -15.09
N THR A 312 -7.90 25.81 -14.69
CA THR A 312 -6.98 26.49 -15.62
C THR A 312 -5.85 25.59 -16.15
N GLY A 313 -5.73 24.35 -15.69
CA GLY A 313 -4.72 23.39 -16.14
C GLY A 313 -3.32 23.65 -15.58
N SER A 314 -3.23 24.31 -14.42
CA SER A 314 -1.96 24.55 -13.74
C SER A 314 -1.37 23.24 -13.20
N GLU A 315 -0.04 23.10 -13.25
CA GLU A 315 0.70 21.94 -12.76
C GLU A 315 1.52 22.23 -11.49
N ILE A 316 1.30 23.40 -10.86
CA ILE A 316 2.04 23.80 -9.65
C ILE A 316 1.57 23.02 -8.42
N ALA A 317 2.35 23.06 -7.33
CA ALA A 317 2.03 22.45 -6.04
C ALA A 317 1.67 20.95 -6.12
N GLY A 318 2.27 20.20 -7.05
CA GLY A 318 2.01 18.78 -7.23
C GLY A 318 0.64 18.44 -7.85
N LEU A 319 -0.06 19.42 -8.45
CA LEU A 319 -1.23 19.14 -9.26
C LEU A 319 -0.86 18.22 -10.44
N PRO A 320 -1.60 17.13 -10.65
CA PRO A 320 -1.25 16.20 -11.71
C PRO A 320 -1.50 16.81 -13.10
N PRO A 321 -0.58 16.64 -14.06
CA PRO A 321 -0.75 17.12 -15.43
C PRO A 321 -2.05 16.61 -16.06
N ARG A 322 -2.72 17.45 -16.85
CA ARG A 322 -3.93 17.04 -17.60
C ARG A 322 -3.61 16.04 -18.70
N ASP A 323 -2.47 16.23 -19.36
CA ASP A 323 -2.00 15.38 -20.43
C ASP A 323 -0.89 14.44 -19.93
N GLY A 324 -0.71 13.35 -20.66
CA GLY A 324 0.43 12.48 -20.43
C GLY A 324 1.69 13.03 -21.10
N LEU A 325 2.84 12.61 -20.62
CA LEU A 325 4.12 12.91 -21.25
C LEU A 325 4.15 12.38 -22.70
N PRO A 326 4.69 13.11 -23.66
CA PRO A 326 4.77 12.68 -25.05
C PRO A 326 5.69 11.45 -25.17
N ILE A 327 5.26 10.49 -25.98
CA ILE A 327 6.08 9.31 -26.29
C ILE A 327 7.27 9.76 -27.13
N PRO A 328 8.51 9.30 -26.88
CA PRO A 328 9.68 9.67 -27.66
C PRO A 328 9.46 9.43 -29.15
N LYS A 329 10.00 10.32 -29.99
CA LYS A 329 9.99 10.07 -31.44
C LYS A 329 10.82 8.83 -31.75
N LYS A 330 10.33 8.03 -32.69
CA LYS A 330 11.11 6.88 -33.18
C LYS A 330 12.35 7.39 -33.91
N PRO A 331 13.55 6.86 -33.60
CA PRO A 331 14.74 7.12 -34.40
C PRO A 331 14.52 6.72 -35.87
N GLU A 332 15.07 7.43 -36.81
CA GLU A 332 14.96 7.17 -38.25
C GLU A 332 15.58 5.80 -38.61
N ASP A 333 16.65 5.42 -37.93
CA ASP A 333 17.37 4.17 -38.09
C ASP A 333 16.86 3.00 -37.25
N ILE A 334 15.64 3.10 -36.65
CA ILE A 334 15.10 2.12 -35.69
C ILE A 334 14.98 0.69 -36.24
N ASP A 335 14.86 0.53 -37.54
CA ASP A 335 14.70 -0.78 -38.16
C ASP A 335 16.04 -1.44 -38.50
N THR A 336 17.11 -0.66 -38.60
CA THR A 336 18.46 -1.11 -38.95
C THR A 336 19.44 -1.09 -37.77
N ASN A 337 19.22 -0.23 -36.77
CA ASN A 337 20.07 -0.04 -35.60
C ASN A 337 19.45 -0.67 -34.34
N GLU A 338 19.93 -1.85 -33.94
CA GLU A 338 19.39 -2.59 -32.76
C GLU A 338 19.66 -1.83 -31.43
N GLU A 339 20.76 -1.03 -31.34
CA GLU A 339 21.04 -0.23 -30.14
C GLU A 339 20.06 0.94 -30.02
N ALA A 340 19.82 1.69 -31.09
CA ALA A 340 18.82 2.77 -31.15
C ALA A 340 17.41 2.22 -30.82
N LYS A 341 17.09 1.05 -31.35
CA LYS A 341 15.83 0.37 -31.07
C LYS A 341 15.68 -0.10 -29.62
N LYS A 342 16.76 -0.58 -29.00
CA LYS A 342 16.79 -0.96 -27.58
C LYS A 342 16.60 0.26 -26.70
N GLN A 343 17.32 1.34 -26.99
CA GLN A 343 17.22 2.60 -26.23
C GLN A 343 15.82 3.21 -26.35
N TYR A 344 15.26 3.33 -27.55
CA TYR A 344 13.88 3.80 -27.76
C TYR A 344 12.87 2.99 -26.96
N ARG A 345 13.01 1.63 -26.90
CA ARG A 345 12.11 0.79 -26.12
C ARG A 345 12.19 1.07 -24.62
N ILE A 346 13.39 1.29 -24.12
CA ILE A 346 13.60 1.64 -22.70
C ILE A 346 12.93 2.98 -22.40
N ASP A 347 13.15 3.98 -23.23
CA ASP A 347 12.63 5.33 -23.01
C ASP A 347 11.10 5.39 -23.17
N ALA A 348 10.56 4.75 -24.21
CA ALA A 348 9.11 4.62 -24.37
C ALA A 348 8.46 3.88 -23.20
N ALA A 349 9.10 2.82 -22.67
CA ALA A 349 8.60 2.10 -21.50
C ALA A 349 8.58 2.96 -20.24
N LYS A 350 9.62 3.78 -20.02
CA LYS A 350 9.67 4.75 -18.91
C LYS A 350 8.52 5.76 -19.01
N ILE A 351 8.30 6.33 -20.20
CA ILE A 351 7.21 7.28 -20.42
C ILE A 351 5.83 6.62 -20.23
N HIS A 352 5.64 5.41 -20.71
CA HIS A 352 4.37 4.69 -20.44
C HIS A 352 4.14 4.44 -18.96
N MET A 353 5.18 4.08 -18.19
CA MET A 353 5.09 3.91 -16.74
C MET A 353 4.77 5.24 -16.03
N ALA A 354 5.45 6.33 -16.43
CA ALA A 354 5.17 7.66 -15.90
C ALA A 354 3.73 8.10 -16.19
N ASN A 355 3.24 7.89 -17.41
CA ASN A 355 1.87 8.21 -17.79
C ASN A 355 0.82 7.40 -17.01
N LEU A 356 1.10 6.13 -16.67
CA LEU A 356 0.22 5.34 -15.79
C LEU A 356 0.20 5.93 -14.37
N SER A 357 1.33 6.39 -13.86
CA SER A 357 1.40 7.06 -12.55
C SER A 357 0.64 8.39 -12.56
N ILE A 358 0.85 9.23 -13.57
CA ILE A 358 0.12 10.50 -13.77
C ILE A 358 -1.40 10.25 -13.81
N LEU A 359 -1.84 9.25 -14.56
CA LEU A 359 -3.26 8.87 -14.64
C LEU A 359 -3.80 8.45 -13.27
N GLY A 360 -3.05 7.67 -12.51
CA GLY A 360 -3.41 7.25 -11.16
C GLY A 360 -3.58 8.44 -10.20
N HIS A 361 -2.61 9.36 -10.19
CA HIS A 361 -2.66 10.59 -9.39
C HIS A 361 -3.83 11.49 -9.79
N ARG A 362 -4.08 11.67 -11.10
CA ARG A 362 -5.21 12.45 -11.61
C ARG A 362 -6.56 11.89 -11.19
N ILE A 363 -6.73 10.57 -11.24
CA ILE A 363 -7.97 9.92 -10.78
C ILE A 363 -8.15 10.13 -9.27
N GLY A 364 -7.11 9.94 -8.47
CA GLY A 364 -7.14 10.15 -7.02
C GLY A 364 -7.45 11.58 -6.64
N PHE A 365 -6.81 12.54 -7.31
CA PHE A 365 -7.05 13.97 -7.12
C PHE A 365 -8.50 14.36 -7.46
N ASN A 366 -8.99 13.97 -8.65
CA ASN A 366 -10.37 14.24 -9.07
C ASN A 366 -11.41 13.64 -8.13
N MET A 367 -11.15 12.44 -7.59
CA MET A 367 -12.04 11.85 -6.58
C MET A 367 -12.08 12.71 -5.32
N GLY A 368 -10.91 13.12 -4.80
CA GLY A 368 -10.81 13.98 -3.61
C GLY A 368 -11.53 15.31 -3.80
N LEU A 369 -11.23 16.00 -4.90
CA LEU A 369 -11.85 17.29 -5.25
C LEU A 369 -13.37 17.16 -5.47
N GLY A 370 -13.82 16.09 -6.14
CA GLY A 370 -15.24 15.80 -6.35
C GLY A 370 -16.00 15.53 -5.05
N ILE A 371 -15.36 14.88 -4.06
CA ILE A 371 -15.94 14.72 -2.72
C ILE A 371 -15.99 16.09 -2.02
N ALA A 372 -14.89 16.85 -2.02
CA ALA A 372 -14.86 18.18 -1.41
C ALA A 372 -15.98 19.07 -1.94
N ARG A 373 -16.20 19.12 -3.27
CA ARG A 373 -17.29 19.88 -3.91
C ARG A 373 -18.69 19.47 -3.44
N ARG A 374 -18.93 18.18 -3.15
CA ARG A 374 -20.23 17.73 -2.63
C ARG A 374 -20.44 18.09 -1.17
N TYR A 375 -19.36 18.14 -0.39
CA TYR A 375 -19.42 18.35 1.06
C TYR A 375 -19.13 19.78 1.50
N GLU A 376 -18.71 20.68 0.63
CA GLU A 376 -18.41 22.09 0.93
C GLU A 376 -19.59 22.84 1.55
N LYS A 377 -20.82 22.53 1.11
CA LYS A 377 -22.04 23.16 1.60
C LYS A 377 -22.43 22.80 3.03
N PHE A 378 -21.83 21.74 3.60
CA PHE A 378 -22.16 21.28 4.94
C PHE A 378 -21.26 21.96 5.98
N ARG A 379 -21.86 22.47 7.04
CA ARG A 379 -21.14 23.12 8.13
C ARG A 379 -20.30 22.15 8.97
N LYS A 380 -20.74 20.88 9.06
CA LYS A 380 -20.03 19.82 9.79
C LYS A 380 -20.06 18.54 8.98
N ILE A 381 -18.90 17.91 8.90
CA ILE A 381 -18.74 16.58 8.33
C ILE A 381 -17.93 15.72 9.30
N TYR A 382 -18.08 14.40 9.23
CA TYR A 382 -17.45 13.47 10.15
C TYR A 382 -16.85 12.30 9.40
N PHE A 383 -15.86 11.65 10.01
CA PHE A 383 -15.17 10.52 9.42
C PHE A 383 -15.33 9.29 10.30
N PRO A 384 -15.95 8.20 9.83
CA PRO A 384 -15.85 6.90 10.48
C PRO A 384 -14.43 6.38 10.48
N TYR A 385 -14.00 5.72 11.57
CA TYR A 385 -12.67 5.16 11.73
C TYR A 385 -12.73 3.65 11.97
N GLN A 386 -11.66 2.97 11.54
CA GLN A 386 -11.42 1.53 11.79
C GLN A 386 -9.99 1.33 12.25
N LEU A 387 -9.72 0.17 12.87
CA LEU A 387 -8.39 -0.26 13.28
C LEU A 387 -7.83 -1.30 12.31
N ASP A 388 -6.52 -1.36 12.18
CA ASP A 388 -5.89 -2.58 11.72
C ASP A 388 -5.70 -3.58 12.88
N PHE A 389 -5.17 -4.77 12.60
CA PHE A 389 -4.98 -5.80 13.60
C PHE A 389 -3.94 -5.45 14.68
N ARG A 390 -3.19 -4.38 14.52
CA ARG A 390 -2.21 -3.85 15.48
C ARG A 390 -2.79 -2.77 16.39
N GLY A 391 -3.98 -2.27 16.06
CA GLY A 391 -4.63 -1.17 16.77
C GLY A 391 -4.46 0.21 16.14
N ARG A 392 -3.65 0.36 15.07
CA ARG A 392 -3.55 1.65 14.39
C ARG A 392 -4.88 2.07 13.77
N ILE A 393 -5.25 3.34 13.94
CA ILE A 393 -6.54 3.92 13.58
C ILE A 393 -6.46 4.57 12.19
N TYR A 394 -7.43 4.25 11.33
CA TYR A 394 -7.51 4.73 9.96
C TYR A 394 -8.91 5.25 9.65
N ALA A 395 -8.98 6.44 9.06
CA ALA A 395 -10.22 6.96 8.52
C ALA A 395 -10.69 6.14 7.31
N VAL A 396 -12.00 5.86 7.25
CA VAL A 396 -12.59 5.00 6.21
C VAL A 396 -12.78 5.71 4.87
N PRO A 397 -13.27 6.97 4.81
CA PRO A 397 -13.53 7.70 3.57
C PRO A 397 -12.27 7.97 2.74
N HIS A 398 -12.47 8.11 1.43
CA HIS A 398 -11.36 8.41 0.51
C HIS A 398 -10.76 9.81 0.73
N LEU A 399 -11.59 10.85 0.85
CA LEU A 399 -11.17 12.16 1.36
C LEU A 399 -11.21 12.09 2.88
N ASN A 400 -10.08 12.27 3.53
CA ASN A 400 -9.98 12.18 4.99
C ASN A 400 -8.75 12.95 5.52
N PRO A 401 -8.69 13.27 6.83
CA PRO A 401 -7.60 14.05 7.42
C PRO A 401 -6.25 13.31 7.52
N GLN A 402 -6.20 12.02 7.20
CA GLN A 402 -4.95 11.23 7.16
C GLN A 402 -4.38 11.11 5.73
N GLY A 403 -4.94 11.85 4.76
CA GLY A 403 -4.56 11.80 3.35
C GLY A 403 -3.27 12.54 2.99
N SER A 404 -3.09 12.79 1.70
CA SER A 404 -1.96 13.56 1.17
C SER A 404 -2.07 15.05 1.49
N ASP A 405 -1.04 15.84 1.16
CA ASP A 405 -0.97 17.27 1.40
C ASP A 405 -2.25 18.02 0.99
N PHE A 406 -2.72 17.85 -0.26
CA PHE A 406 -3.94 18.52 -0.73
C PHE A 406 -5.21 18.07 0.02
N GLN A 407 -5.30 16.80 0.45
CA GLN A 407 -6.46 16.31 1.20
C GLN A 407 -6.50 16.87 2.62
N LYS A 408 -5.35 16.98 3.28
CA LYS A 408 -5.24 17.62 4.59
C LYS A 408 -5.61 19.09 4.52
N ALA A 409 -5.09 19.81 3.54
CA ALA A 409 -5.36 21.23 3.34
C ALA A 409 -6.83 21.56 3.01
N LEU A 410 -7.54 20.64 2.32
CA LEU A 410 -8.97 20.75 2.06
C LEU A 410 -9.85 20.61 3.30
N LEU A 411 -9.28 20.19 4.45
CA LEU A 411 -10.01 19.89 5.67
C LEU A 411 -9.55 20.80 6.80
N ARG A 412 -10.51 21.39 7.52
CA ARG A 412 -10.28 22.12 8.76
C ARG A 412 -11.34 21.72 9.80
N PHE A 413 -11.11 21.98 11.06
CA PHE A 413 -12.12 21.75 12.09
C PHE A 413 -13.36 22.62 11.85
N ALA A 414 -14.54 22.08 12.09
CA ALA A 414 -15.79 22.84 12.01
C ALA A 414 -15.90 23.85 13.17
N ASN A 415 -15.47 23.41 14.36
CA ASN A 415 -15.43 24.24 15.56
C ASN A 415 -13.99 24.76 15.72
N GLY A 416 -13.82 26.07 15.69
CA GLY A 416 -12.54 26.71 15.98
C GLY A 416 -12.39 27.06 17.46
N LYS A 417 -11.19 27.49 17.81
CA LYS A 417 -10.86 28.02 19.16
C LYS A 417 -10.04 29.30 19.03
N PRO A 418 -10.23 30.31 19.89
CA PRO A 418 -9.35 31.49 19.92
C PRO A 418 -7.91 31.07 20.16
N LEU A 419 -6.96 31.76 19.54
CA LEU A 419 -5.53 31.46 19.70
C LEU A 419 -5.04 31.68 21.13
N GLY A 420 -5.45 32.77 21.76
CA GLY A 420 -4.95 33.14 23.09
C GLY A 420 -3.45 33.45 23.09
N ALA A 421 -2.87 33.53 24.26
CA ALA A 421 -1.47 33.96 24.47
C ALA A 421 -0.44 33.01 23.87
N GLU A 422 -0.71 31.70 23.82
CA GLU A 422 0.25 30.68 23.36
C GLU A 422 -0.09 30.11 21.97
N GLY A 423 -1.37 30.09 21.59
CA GLY A 423 -1.80 29.42 20.35
C GLY A 423 -1.24 30.03 19.08
N TRP A 424 -0.99 31.34 19.04
CA TRP A 424 -0.35 31.99 17.88
C TRP A 424 1.09 31.50 17.66
N LYS A 425 1.83 31.20 18.72
CA LYS A 425 3.18 30.63 18.65
C LYS A 425 3.12 29.23 18.04
N TRP A 426 2.18 28.39 18.48
CA TRP A 426 1.97 27.07 17.93
C TRP A 426 1.50 27.11 16.48
N LEU A 427 0.70 28.10 16.10
CA LEU A 427 0.32 28.34 14.70
C LEU A 427 1.58 28.68 13.86
N ALA A 428 2.47 29.55 14.36
CA ALA A 428 3.72 29.88 13.69
C ALA A 428 4.65 28.65 13.56
N ILE A 429 4.83 27.87 14.65
CA ILE A 429 5.61 26.64 14.64
C ILE A 429 5.06 25.67 13.58
N HIS A 430 3.74 25.53 13.50
CA HIS A 430 3.11 24.69 12.48
C HIS A 430 3.39 25.21 11.06
N GLY A 431 3.31 26.51 10.83
CA GLY A 431 3.64 27.15 9.53
C GLY A 431 5.07 26.83 9.10
N ALA A 432 6.03 26.99 10.02
CA ALA A 432 7.43 26.63 9.77
C ALA A 432 7.60 25.13 9.49
N ASN A 433 6.91 24.25 10.22
CA ASN A 433 6.97 22.80 10.03
C ASN A 433 6.45 22.38 8.66
N VAL A 434 5.32 22.94 8.19
CA VAL A 434 4.76 22.60 6.86
C VAL A 434 5.53 23.25 5.72
N ALA A 435 6.22 24.35 5.99
CA ALA A 435 7.19 24.94 5.05
C ALA A 435 8.43 24.05 4.86
N GLY A 436 8.80 23.22 5.86
CA GLY A 436 10.01 22.41 5.85
C GLY A 436 11.13 22.94 6.78
N PHE A 437 10.88 24.02 7.53
CA PHE A 437 11.81 24.58 8.51
C PHE A 437 11.61 23.94 9.91
N ASP A 438 11.60 22.61 9.96
CA ASP A 438 11.22 21.79 11.11
C ASP A 438 12.40 21.29 11.97
N LYS A 439 13.64 21.72 11.70
CA LYS A 439 14.85 21.29 12.43
C LYS A 439 15.47 22.40 13.32
N ALA A 440 14.92 23.59 13.28
CA ALA A 440 15.32 24.70 14.12
C ALA A 440 14.66 24.63 15.51
N SER A 441 15.08 25.48 16.46
CA SER A 441 14.40 25.65 17.75
C SER A 441 12.97 26.17 17.56
N PHE A 442 12.12 26.05 18.56
CA PHE A 442 10.76 26.60 18.49
C PHE A 442 10.78 28.12 18.32
N GLU A 443 11.72 28.78 19.00
CA GLU A 443 11.94 30.22 18.90
C GLU A 443 12.33 30.61 17.47
N ASP A 444 13.27 29.90 16.86
CA ASP A 444 13.69 30.20 15.48
C ASP A 444 12.57 29.94 14.46
N ARG A 445 11.72 28.92 14.68
CA ARG A 445 10.54 28.68 13.84
C ARG A 445 9.54 29.83 13.91
N VAL A 446 9.29 30.36 15.12
CA VAL A 446 8.43 31.53 15.32
C VAL A 446 9.04 32.75 14.64
N ASN A 447 10.32 33.02 14.88
CA ASN A 447 11.03 34.15 14.27
C ASN A 447 11.00 34.08 12.74
N TRP A 448 11.22 32.88 12.16
CA TRP A 448 11.16 32.71 10.71
C TRP A 448 9.80 33.12 10.13
N VAL A 449 8.70 32.79 10.80
CA VAL A 449 7.36 33.21 10.34
C VAL A 449 7.19 34.71 10.46
N GLN A 450 7.65 35.32 11.55
CA GLN A 450 7.58 36.78 11.75
C GLN A 450 8.45 37.54 10.75
N ASP A 451 9.67 37.07 10.49
CA ASP A 451 10.58 37.68 9.51
C ASP A 451 10.04 37.63 8.07
N ASN A 452 9.16 36.65 7.77
CA ASN A 452 8.52 36.47 6.44
C ASN A 452 7.03 36.88 6.41
N GLU A 453 6.55 37.57 7.45
CA GLU A 453 5.12 37.89 7.64
C GLU A 453 4.52 38.62 6.44
N GLU A 454 5.20 39.63 5.92
CA GLU A 454 4.74 40.42 4.74
C GLU A 454 4.49 39.49 3.53
N GLN A 455 5.40 38.56 3.28
CA GLN A 455 5.27 37.62 2.16
C GLN A 455 4.13 36.62 2.40
N ILE A 456 3.96 36.14 3.64
CA ILE A 456 2.88 35.22 4.05
C ILE A 456 1.51 35.87 3.87
N ILE A 457 1.37 37.14 4.32
CA ILE A 457 0.12 37.92 4.16
C ILE A 457 -0.15 38.20 2.68
N ALA A 458 0.86 38.56 1.89
CA ALA A 458 0.71 38.77 0.45
C ALA A 458 0.25 37.50 -0.28
N ILE A 459 0.73 36.31 0.13
CA ILE A 459 0.25 35.03 -0.38
C ILE A 459 -1.23 34.82 -0.05
N ALA A 460 -1.65 35.10 1.18
CA ALA A 460 -3.04 34.96 1.60
C ALA A 460 -3.98 35.90 0.84
N ALA A 461 -3.51 37.11 0.52
CA ALA A 461 -4.29 38.12 -0.21
C ALA A 461 -4.47 37.75 -1.69
N ASP A 462 -3.44 37.24 -2.35
CA ASP A 462 -3.46 36.82 -3.75
C ASP A 462 -2.54 35.60 -4.00
N PRO A 463 -3.02 34.38 -3.77
CA PRO A 463 -2.22 33.15 -3.93
C PRO A 463 -1.93 32.81 -5.40
N TYR A 464 -2.59 33.47 -6.34
CA TYR A 464 -2.40 33.22 -7.77
C TYR A 464 -1.18 33.94 -8.34
N ASN A 465 -0.91 35.15 -7.89
CA ASN A 465 0.24 35.94 -8.29
C ASN A 465 1.41 35.79 -7.32
N ASN A 466 1.15 35.69 -6.00
CA ASN A 466 2.16 35.47 -4.96
C ASN A 466 2.37 33.96 -4.73
N ARG A 467 3.16 33.33 -5.59
CA ARG A 467 3.35 31.86 -5.61
C ARG A 467 4.45 31.36 -4.68
N GLY A 468 4.88 32.14 -3.69
CA GLY A 468 5.84 31.70 -2.68
C GLY A 468 5.40 30.40 -1.97
N TRP A 469 4.10 30.23 -1.73
CA TRP A 469 3.55 29.05 -1.06
C TRP A 469 3.80 27.70 -1.79
N CYS A 470 4.07 27.72 -3.07
CA CYS A 470 4.38 26.51 -3.85
C CYS A 470 5.81 26.52 -4.41
N ASN A 471 6.63 27.48 -4.05
CA ASN A 471 8.02 27.62 -4.44
C ASN A 471 8.89 27.79 -3.18
N SER A 472 9.14 29.04 -2.75
CA SER A 472 9.95 29.36 -1.57
C SER A 472 9.44 30.60 -0.86
N VAL A 473 9.63 30.63 0.47
CA VAL A 473 9.42 31.79 1.32
C VAL A 473 10.73 32.08 2.07
N GLY A 474 11.28 33.27 1.86
CA GLY A 474 12.65 33.53 2.23
C GLY A 474 13.61 32.56 1.50
N GLU A 475 14.46 31.90 2.27
CA GLU A 475 15.41 30.89 1.74
C GLU A 475 14.87 29.46 1.80
N VAL A 476 13.66 29.23 2.33
CA VAL A 476 13.07 27.91 2.56
C VAL A 476 12.20 27.47 1.36
N GLU A 477 12.57 26.36 0.72
CA GLU A 477 11.74 25.69 -0.28
C GLU A 477 10.57 24.98 0.41
N ILE A 478 9.35 25.24 -0.03
CA ILE A 478 8.14 24.75 0.64
C ILE A 478 7.92 23.25 0.41
N ASP A 479 7.90 22.48 1.48
CA ASP A 479 7.74 21.02 1.47
C ASP A 479 6.28 20.57 1.26
N LYS A 480 5.32 21.25 1.93
CA LYS A 480 3.88 20.90 1.88
C LYS A 480 3.04 22.12 1.42
N PRO A 481 3.04 22.40 0.12
CA PRO A 481 2.50 23.67 -0.41
C PRO A 481 1.05 23.93 -0.05
N TRP A 482 0.16 22.94 -0.12
CA TRP A 482 -1.25 23.14 0.17
C TRP A 482 -1.54 23.41 1.66
N GLN A 483 -0.88 22.68 2.55
CA GLN A 483 -0.98 22.93 3.99
C GLN A 483 -0.36 24.28 4.36
N PHE A 484 0.74 24.68 3.69
CA PHE A 484 1.34 25.97 3.89
C PHE A 484 0.41 27.11 3.40
N LEU A 485 -0.28 26.95 2.27
CA LEU A 485 -1.29 27.89 1.83
C LEU A 485 -2.44 28.04 2.85
N ALA A 486 -2.91 26.91 3.42
CA ALA A 486 -3.91 26.93 4.48
C ALA A 486 -3.42 27.70 5.72
N PHE A 487 -2.15 27.52 6.08
CA PHE A 487 -1.50 28.30 7.14
C PHE A 487 -1.45 29.80 6.81
N CYS A 488 -1.10 30.20 5.59
CA CYS A 488 -1.05 31.61 5.18
C CYS A 488 -2.40 32.33 5.40
N PHE A 489 -3.50 31.67 5.09
CA PHE A 489 -4.83 32.23 5.36
C PHE A 489 -5.13 32.41 6.83
N GLU A 490 -4.74 31.44 7.68
CA GLU A 490 -4.95 31.53 9.15
C GLU A 490 -4.02 32.59 9.78
N TRP A 491 -2.77 32.69 9.28
CA TRP A 491 -1.82 33.70 9.76
C TRP A 491 -2.25 35.14 9.42
N ALA A 492 -2.80 35.36 8.23
CA ALA A 492 -3.39 36.65 7.85
C ALA A 492 -4.56 37.02 8.77
N GLY A 493 -5.40 36.04 9.15
CA GLY A 493 -6.46 36.25 10.12
C GLY A 493 -5.94 36.58 11.52
N PHE A 494 -4.85 35.97 11.95
CA PHE A 494 -4.16 36.31 13.21
C PHE A 494 -3.57 37.74 13.16
N SER A 495 -2.93 38.12 12.06
CA SER A 495 -2.37 39.47 11.91
C SER A 495 -3.44 40.55 11.99
N GLU A 496 -4.68 40.27 11.52
CA GLU A 496 -5.80 41.19 11.59
C GLU A 496 -6.48 41.26 12.98
N HIS A 497 -6.66 40.13 13.66
CA HIS A 497 -7.50 39.97 14.84
C HIS A 497 -6.72 39.62 16.13
N GLY A 498 -5.41 39.38 16.05
CA GLY A 498 -4.55 39.05 17.17
C GLY A 498 -4.96 37.75 17.88
N GLU A 499 -4.76 37.70 19.19
CA GLU A 499 -5.03 36.51 20.02
C GLU A 499 -6.51 36.08 20.05
N SER A 500 -7.44 37.00 19.68
CA SER A 500 -8.86 36.68 19.61
C SER A 500 -9.26 35.94 18.33
N PHE A 501 -8.36 35.81 17.36
CA PHE A 501 -8.62 35.06 16.12
C PHE A 501 -9.01 33.61 16.41
N VAL A 502 -10.14 33.18 15.83
CA VAL A 502 -10.66 31.83 16.01
C VAL A 502 -10.10 30.93 14.93
N SER A 503 -8.99 30.25 15.22
CA SER A 503 -8.36 29.31 14.29
C SER A 503 -9.10 27.99 14.22
N LYS A 504 -9.20 27.47 12.98
CA LYS A 504 -9.79 26.15 12.66
C LYS A 504 -8.78 25.18 12.03
N LEU A 505 -7.55 25.63 11.84
CA LEU A 505 -6.50 24.81 11.24
C LEU A 505 -6.06 23.71 12.22
N PRO A 506 -5.94 22.45 11.78
CA PRO A 506 -5.26 21.43 12.56
C PRO A 506 -3.77 21.76 12.68
N VAL A 507 -3.30 21.92 13.90
CA VAL A 507 -1.88 22.09 14.23
C VAL A 507 -1.37 20.79 14.83
N ALA A 508 -0.39 20.18 14.19
CA ALA A 508 0.10 18.86 14.54
C ALA A 508 1.57 18.88 15.02
N MET A 509 1.86 18.00 15.95
CA MET A 509 3.19 17.68 16.46
C MET A 509 3.53 16.24 16.08
N ASP A 510 4.69 16.03 15.47
CA ASP A 510 5.13 14.72 15.00
C ASP A 510 6.19 14.13 15.94
N GLY A 511 6.15 12.81 16.17
CA GLY A 511 7.24 12.10 16.87
C GLY A 511 8.55 12.16 16.06
N SER A 512 9.68 12.30 16.73
CA SER A 512 11.00 12.39 16.06
C SER A 512 11.36 11.14 15.28
N CYS A 513 11.09 9.96 15.86
CA CYS A 513 11.19 8.63 15.22
C CYS A 513 10.49 7.62 16.13
N SER A 514 9.18 7.46 15.94
CA SER A 514 8.30 6.68 16.83
C SER A 514 8.86 5.31 17.21
N GLY A 515 9.29 4.51 16.23
CA GLY A 515 9.79 3.16 16.50
C GLY A 515 11.00 3.12 17.45
N ILE A 516 11.91 4.05 17.30
CA ILE A 516 13.10 4.14 18.17
C ILE A 516 12.72 4.75 19.51
N GLN A 517 11.82 5.74 19.55
CA GLN A 517 11.32 6.32 20.81
C GLN A 517 10.71 5.21 21.69
N HIS A 518 9.82 4.38 21.11
CA HIS A 518 9.19 3.28 21.86
C HIS A 518 10.20 2.23 22.35
N PHE A 519 11.16 1.80 21.53
CA PHE A 519 12.18 0.86 21.98
C PHE A 519 13.10 1.44 23.05
N SER A 520 13.48 2.72 22.91
CA SER A 520 14.33 3.38 23.90
C SER A 520 13.63 3.54 25.25
N ALA A 521 12.34 3.86 25.25
CA ALA A 521 11.56 3.93 26.48
C ALA A 521 11.39 2.55 27.14
N MET A 522 11.06 1.49 26.38
CA MET A 522 10.91 0.12 26.89
C MET A 522 12.17 -0.39 27.58
N LEU A 523 13.34 -0.14 26.96
CA LEU A 523 14.62 -0.64 27.46
C LEU A 523 15.43 0.39 28.25
N ARG A 524 14.86 1.57 28.55
CA ARG A 524 15.54 2.64 29.26
C ARG A 524 16.87 3.02 28.59
N ASP A 525 16.89 3.10 27.26
CA ASP A 525 18.08 3.43 26.47
C ASP A 525 18.32 4.94 26.45
N GLU A 526 19.32 5.40 27.20
CA GLU A 526 19.68 6.83 27.27
C GLU A 526 20.31 7.32 25.95
N VAL A 527 21.11 6.50 25.27
CA VAL A 527 21.78 6.85 24.01
C VAL A 527 20.78 6.95 22.88
N GLY A 528 19.99 5.89 22.68
CA GLY A 528 18.92 5.87 21.68
C GLY A 528 17.86 6.92 21.96
N GLY A 529 17.43 7.07 23.21
CA GLY A 529 16.48 8.07 23.65
C GLY A 529 16.96 9.50 23.39
N GLY A 530 18.24 9.77 23.66
CA GLY A 530 18.86 11.07 23.35
C GLY A 530 18.91 11.36 21.84
N ALA A 531 19.10 10.33 21.00
CA ALA A 531 19.12 10.49 19.54
C ALA A 531 17.73 10.80 18.94
N VAL A 532 16.65 10.49 19.66
CA VAL A 532 15.24 10.70 19.24
C VAL A 532 14.47 11.65 20.16
N ASN A 533 15.18 12.54 20.83
CA ASN A 533 14.61 13.61 21.65
C ASN A 533 13.80 13.15 22.88
N LEU A 534 14.05 12.00 23.46
CA LEU A 534 13.44 11.62 24.75
C LEU A 534 14.13 12.28 25.95
N VAL A 535 15.31 12.85 25.74
CA VAL A 535 16.09 13.57 26.78
C VAL A 535 16.07 15.06 26.48
N PRO A 536 15.91 15.93 27.49
CA PRO A 536 15.90 17.39 27.32
C PRO A 536 17.17 17.91 26.63
N ARG A 537 16.99 18.78 25.63
CA ARG A 537 18.06 19.41 24.84
C ARG A 537 17.68 20.83 24.44
N ALA A 538 18.66 21.68 24.23
CA ALA A 538 18.46 23.04 23.73
C ALA A 538 18.04 23.08 22.26
N LEU A 539 18.57 22.15 21.45
CA LEU A 539 18.26 22.00 20.03
C LEU A 539 17.76 20.58 19.72
N PRO A 540 16.87 20.40 18.75
CA PRO A 540 16.38 19.07 18.38
C PRO A 540 17.52 18.17 17.88
N ALA A 541 17.58 16.93 18.37
CA ALA A 541 18.44 15.91 17.83
C ALA A 541 17.83 15.32 16.55
N ASP A 542 18.68 14.97 15.62
CA ASP A 542 18.30 14.31 14.37
C ASP A 542 19.05 12.98 14.23
N VAL A 543 18.40 11.88 14.57
CA VAL A 543 18.97 10.53 14.49
C VAL A 543 19.44 10.19 13.07
N TYR A 544 18.80 10.73 12.05
CA TYR A 544 19.17 10.49 10.65
C TYR A 544 20.50 11.17 10.30
N GLN A 545 20.68 12.40 10.80
CA GLN A 545 21.94 13.13 10.63
C GLN A 545 23.06 12.51 11.48
N LEU A 546 22.75 12.04 12.69
CA LEU A 546 23.73 11.33 13.54
C LEU A 546 24.26 10.07 12.84
N VAL A 547 23.37 9.28 12.20
CA VAL A 547 23.78 8.13 11.40
C VAL A 547 24.56 8.56 10.15
N ALA A 548 24.16 9.63 9.47
CA ALA A 548 24.89 10.17 8.32
C ALA A 548 26.33 10.58 8.71
N ASN A 549 26.51 11.22 9.85
CA ASN A 549 27.82 11.60 10.37
C ASN A 549 28.70 10.37 10.64
N LYS A 550 28.13 9.31 11.24
CA LYS A 550 28.84 8.03 11.45
C LYS A 550 29.20 7.31 10.15
N VAL A 551 28.36 7.43 9.16
CA VAL A 551 28.65 6.92 7.81
C VAL A 551 29.77 7.73 7.15
N MET A 552 29.81 9.05 7.32
CA MET A 552 30.91 9.90 6.80
C MET A 552 32.24 9.55 7.46
N GLU A 553 32.28 9.33 8.79
CA GLU A 553 33.48 8.85 9.48
C GLU A 553 34.00 7.52 8.85
N GLN A 554 33.11 6.58 8.58
CA GLN A 554 33.46 5.29 7.95
C GLN A 554 33.97 5.46 6.52
N ILE A 555 33.38 6.38 5.76
CA ILE A 555 33.81 6.68 4.40
C ILE A 555 35.22 7.31 4.37
N ASP A 556 35.46 8.26 5.28
CA ASP A 556 36.79 8.88 5.41
C ASP A 556 37.85 7.84 5.80
N GLU A 557 37.50 6.87 6.65
CA GLU A 557 38.36 5.74 7.00
C GLU A 557 38.60 4.83 5.79
N ASP A 558 37.56 4.47 5.05
CA ASP A 558 37.66 3.58 3.90
C ASP A 558 38.42 4.23 2.70
N MET A 559 38.40 5.56 2.57
CA MET A 559 39.24 6.27 1.58
C MET A 559 40.72 6.10 1.84
N VAL A 560 41.12 5.93 3.09
CA VAL A 560 42.54 5.73 3.46
C VAL A 560 42.89 4.23 3.51
N ASN A 561 42.08 3.45 4.26
CA ASN A 561 42.38 2.06 4.64
C ASN A 561 41.56 1.01 3.87
N GLY A 562 40.68 1.43 2.97
CA GLY A 562 39.82 0.56 2.21
C GLY A 562 40.53 -0.36 1.21
N THR A 563 39.77 -1.26 0.60
CA THR A 563 40.31 -2.16 -0.44
C THR A 563 40.48 -1.46 -1.76
N GLU A 564 41.52 -1.89 -2.51
CA GLU A 564 41.79 -1.40 -3.86
C GLU A 564 40.87 -2.09 -4.90
N ASP A 565 40.86 -1.56 -6.10
CA ASP A 565 40.11 -2.09 -7.22
C ASP A 565 40.68 -3.45 -7.66
N GLU A 566 39.80 -4.41 -7.99
CA GLU A 566 40.16 -5.74 -8.50
C GLU A 566 39.68 -5.88 -9.95
N LEU A 567 40.56 -6.33 -10.84
CA LEU A 567 40.17 -6.75 -12.19
C LEU A 567 39.55 -8.15 -12.14
N LYS A 568 38.27 -8.28 -12.54
CA LYS A 568 37.58 -9.56 -12.62
C LYS A 568 37.11 -9.83 -14.05
N HIS A 569 36.87 -11.12 -14.32
CA HIS A 569 36.32 -11.53 -15.61
C HIS A 569 34.95 -12.19 -15.38
N THR A 570 34.02 -11.96 -16.31
CA THR A 570 32.73 -12.67 -16.35
C THR A 570 32.95 -14.12 -16.78
N ASP A 571 31.95 -14.98 -16.61
CA ASP A 571 31.98 -16.36 -17.08
C ASP A 571 32.20 -16.46 -18.61
N GLU A 572 31.91 -15.38 -19.35
CA GLU A 572 32.15 -15.22 -20.78
C GLU A 572 33.55 -14.64 -21.12
N GLY A 573 34.42 -14.44 -20.11
CA GLY A 573 35.79 -13.93 -20.27
C GLY A 573 35.92 -12.42 -20.44
N VAL A 574 34.83 -11.64 -20.26
CA VAL A 574 34.88 -10.17 -20.38
C VAL A 574 35.45 -9.57 -19.10
N ALA A 575 36.54 -8.81 -19.23
CA ALA A 575 37.18 -8.12 -18.12
C ALA A 575 36.32 -6.95 -17.63
N TYR A 576 36.13 -6.83 -16.32
CA TYR A 576 35.52 -5.69 -15.67
C TYR A 576 36.23 -5.34 -14.36
N VAL A 577 36.24 -4.06 -14.01
CA VAL A 577 36.82 -3.57 -12.76
C VAL A 577 35.73 -3.69 -11.68
N LYS A 578 35.99 -4.51 -10.64
CA LYS A 578 35.24 -4.47 -9.42
C LYS A 578 35.85 -3.43 -8.50
N HIS A 579 35.18 -2.30 -8.31
CA HIS A 579 35.68 -1.25 -7.43
C HIS A 579 35.87 -1.74 -6.00
N GLY A 580 37.00 -1.40 -5.44
CA GLY A 580 37.30 -1.55 -4.02
C GLY A 580 36.55 -0.52 -3.18
N THR A 581 36.58 -0.68 -1.86
CA THR A 581 35.89 0.23 -0.95
C THR A 581 36.47 1.65 -1.00
N LYS A 582 37.77 1.86 -1.33
CA LYS A 582 38.38 3.17 -1.52
C LYS A 582 37.71 3.97 -2.65
N ALA A 583 37.58 3.37 -3.82
CA ALA A 583 37.00 4.03 -4.98
C ALA A 583 35.53 4.36 -4.77
N ILE A 584 34.76 3.42 -4.17
CA ILE A 584 33.33 3.62 -3.88
C ILE A 584 33.14 4.69 -2.78
N ALA A 585 33.97 4.71 -1.76
CA ALA A 585 33.98 5.74 -0.72
C ALA A 585 34.22 7.13 -1.32
N ALA A 586 35.20 7.28 -2.23
CA ALA A 586 35.46 8.52 -2.95
C ALA A 586 34.24 8.96 -3.79
N GLN A 587 33.59 8.04 -4.50
CA GLN A 587 32.35 8.34 -5.26
C GLN A 587 31.24 8.86 -4.36
N TRP A 588 31.03 8.30 -3.16
CA TRP A 588 30.05 8.79 -2.20
C TRP A 588 30.43 10.13 -1.57
N LYS A 589 31.73 10.37 -1.35
CA LYS A 589 32.22 11.66 -0.88
C LYS A 589 31.92 12.76 -1.90
N GLU A 590 32.17 12.48 -3.20
CA GLU A 590 31.85 13.37 -4.32
C GLU A 590 30.34 13.59 -4.48
N PHE A 591 29.53 12.53 -4.37
CA PHE A 591 28.07 12.60 -4.47
C PHE A 591 27.43 13.43 -3.35
N GLY A 592 28.02 13.40 -2.17
CA GLY A 592 27.55 14.05 -0.95
C GLY A 592 26.60 13.17 -0.13
N ILE A 593 26.91 13.07 1.16
CA ILE A 593 26.13 12.28 2.12
C ILE A 593 25.36 13.24 3.00
N THR A 594 24.05 13.27 2.79
CA THR A 594 23.15 14.12 3.55
C THR A 594 22.18 13.24 4.38
N ARG A 595 21.48 13.84 5.30
CA ARG A 595 20.35 13.27 6.04
C ARG A 595 19.41 12.46 5.13
N LYS A 596 19.16 12.93 3.90
CA LYS A 596 18.26 12.28 2.93
C LYS A 596 18.71 10.87 2.56
N VAL A 597 20.03 10.61 2.53
CA VAL A 597 20.60 9.29 2.19
C VAL A 597 20.29 8.25 3.27
N THR A 598 20.29 8.65 4.56
CA THR A 598 20.13 7.72 5.69
C THR A 598 18.69 7.63 6.20
N LYS A 599 17.85 8.65 5.96
CA LYS A 599 16.51 8.81 6.55
C LYS A 599 15.65 7.56 6.41
N ARG A 600 15.42 7.05 5.19
CA ARG A 600 14.51 5.91 4.98
C ARG A 600 15.06 4.62 5.59
N SER A 601 16.35 4.39 5.50
CA SER A 601 17.00 3.21 6.06
C SER A 601 16.90 3.17 7.59
N VAL A 602 17.18 4.27 8.27
CA VAL A 602 17.06 4.38 9.74
C VAL A 602 15.60 4.28 10.17
N MET A 603 14.68 4.98 9.52
CA MET A 603 13.25 4.92 9.82
C MET A 603 12.69 3.49 9.70
N THR A 604 13.12 2.75 8.67
CA THR A 604 12.63 1.39 8.44
C THR A 604 13.37 0.31 9.24
N LEU A 605 14.44 0.65 9.95
CA LEU A 605 15.13 -0.28 10.87
C LEU A 605 14.16 -0.84 11.91
N ALA A 606 13.45 0.04 12.60
CA ALA A 606 12.45 -0.34 13.61
C ALA A 606 11.35 -1.25 13.02
N TYR A 607 11.17 -1.22 11.69
CA TYR A 607 10.24 -2.05 10.94
C TYR A 607 10.88 -3.34 10.39
N GLY A 608 12.07 -3.70 10.88
CA GLY A 608 12.76 -4.94 10.53
C GLY A 608 13.50 -4.91 9.19
N SER A 609 13.66 -3.76 8.54
CA SER A 609 14.49 -3.62 7.35
C SER A 609 15.95 -3.88 7.71
N LYS A 610 16.67 -4.59 6.83
CA LYS A 610 18.07 -4.94 6.99
C LYS A 610 18.88 -4.40 5.80
N GLU A 611 20.18 -4.64 5.77
CA GLU A 611 21.11 -4.22 4.73
C GLU A 611 20.56 -4.38 3.29
N TYR A 612 19.95 -5.53 2.98
CA TYR A 612 19.35 -5.73 1.65
C TYR A 612 18.20 -4.74 1.35
N GLY A 613 17.33 -4.49 2.34
CA GLY A 613 16.25 -3.50 2.20
C GLY A 613 16.79 -2.08 2.04
N PHE A 614 17.83 -1.73 2.76
CA PHE A 614 18.50 -0.43 2.65
C PHE A 614 19.06 -0.19 1.25
N LYS A 615 19.68 -1.21 0.66
CA LYS A 615 20.21 -1.15 -0.71
C LYS A 615 19.08 -0.83 -1.72
N GLU A 616 17.96 -1.54 -1.66
CA GLU A 616 16.82 -1.29 -2.57
C GLU A 616 16.26 0.13 -2.39
N GLN A 617 16.15 0.60 -1.15
CA GLN A 617 15.69 1.96 -0.83
C GLN A 617 16.65 3.03 -1.40
N LEU A 618 17.95 2.86 -1.24
CA LEU A 618 18.97 3.75 -1.80
C LEU A 618 18.91 3.81 -3.33
N MET A 619 18.71 2.66 -3.96
CA MET A 619 18.53 2.59 -5.41
C MET A 619 17.29 3.35 -5.87
N GLU A 620 16.17 3.19 -5.16
CA GLU A 620 14.87 3.75 -5.53
C GLU A 620 14.80 5.26 -5.30
N ASP A 621 15.23 5.73 -4.12
CA ASP A 621 14.99 7.08 -3.66
C ASP A 621 16.15 8.05 -3.99
N ILE A 622 17.37 7.53 -4.10
CA ILE A 622 18.59 8.36 -4.20
C ILE A 622 19.26 8.19 -5.56
N LEU A 623 19.73 6.98 -5.90
CA LEU A 623 20.63 6.80 -7.04
C LEU A 623 19.90 6.84 -8.39
N ARG A 624 18.74 6.17 -8.54
CA ARG A 624 17.96 6.21 -9.77
C ARG A 624 17.43 7.62 -10.09
N PRO A 625 16.83 8.36 -9.12
CA PRO A 625 16.46 9.76 -9.35
C PRO A 625 17.64 10.65 -9.72
N ALA A 626 18.79 10.54 -9.01
CA ALA A 626 19.98 11.31 -9.30
C ALA A 626 20.51 11.05 -10.72
N LYS A 627 20.64 9.78 -11.13
CA LYS A 627 21.05 9.41 -12.49
C LYS A 627 20.12 9.96 -13.57
N ASN A 628 18.80 9.98 -13.29
CA ASN A 628 17.80 10.46 -14.26
C ASN A 628 17.69 11.99 -14.31
N SER A 629 18.24 12.72 -13.34
CA SER A 629 18.20 14.20 -13.28
C SER A 629 19.17 14.91 -14.22
N GLY A 630 20.08 14.16 -14.89
CA GLY A 630 21.13 14.73 -15.73
C GLY A 630 22.26 15.43 -14.96
N LYS A 631 22.25 15.40 -13.64
CA LYS A 631 23.34 15.91 -12.79
C LYS A 631 24.54 14.95 -12.81
N PRO A 632 25.76 15.40 -12.44
CA PRO A 632 26.91 14.54 -12.31
C PRO A 632 26.59 13.30 -11.45
N PHE A 633 26.94 12.12 -11.95
CA PHE A 633 26.66 10.84 -11.30
C PHE A 633 27.97 10.04 -11.24
N PRO A 634 28.65 10.03 -10.07
CA PRO A 634 30.02 9.49 -9.98
C PRO A 634 30.09 7.95 -10.01
N PHE A 635 28.92 7.27 -9.93
CA PHE A 635 28.88 5.81 -9.84
C PHE A 635 28.84 5.13 -11.20
N GLN A 636 29.48 3.95 -11.30
CA GLN A 636 29.40 3.14 -12.51
C GLN A 636 27.99 2.55 -12.71
N GLY A 637 27.59 2.46 -13.97
CA GLY A 637 26.34 1.83 -14.38
C GLY A 637 25.11 2.52 -13.79
N ASP A 638 24.33 1.81 -12.99
CA ASP A 638 23.16 2.31 -12.27
C ASP A 638 23.43 2.65 -10.79
N GLY A 639 24.70 2.54 -10.35
CA GLY A 639 25.09 2.79 -8.97
C GLY A 639 24.87 1.61 -8.02
N TYR A 640 24.60 0.41 -8.51
CA TYR A 640 24.30 -0.76 -7.68
C TYR A 640 25.39 -1.08 -6.64
N GLN A 641 26.68 -1.03 -7.03
CA GLN A 641 27.80 -1.26 -6.10
C GLN A 641 27.88 -0.17 -5.03
N GLY A 642 27.65 1.09 -5.43
CA GLY A 642 27.53 2.21 -4.50
C GLY A 642 26.41 2.01 -3.48
N ALA A 643 25.22 1.59 -3.93
CA ALA A 643 24.10 1.28 -3.04
C ALA A 643 24.41 0.15 -2.05
N GLN A 644 25.07 -0.91 -2.51
CA GLN A 644 25.45 -2.04 -1.67
C GLN A 644 26.45 -1.64 -0.58
N TYR A 645 27.46 -0.87 -0.94
CA TYR A 645 28.44 -0.33 0.00
C TYR A 645 27.78 0.58 1.05
N MET A 646 26.99 1.55 0.58
CA MET A 646 26.30 2.50 1.47
C MET A 646 25.32 1.80 2.43
N ALA A 647 24.59 0.80 1.95
CA ALA A 647 23.69 0.01 2.78
C ALA A 647 24.42 -0.69 3.93
N LYS A 648 25.62 -1.24 3.64
CA LYS A 648 26.48 -1.85 4.67
C LYS A 648 27.03 -0.80 5.64
N ALA A 649 27.48 0.35 5.15
CA ALA A 649 27.97 1.44 5.99
C ALA A 649 26.86 1.97 6.93
N ILE A 650 25.66 2.18 6.40
CA ILE A 650 24.48 2.57 7.22
C ILE A 650 24.15 1.48 8.25
N TRP A 651 24.19 0.20 7.87
CA TRP A 651 23.91 -0.91 8.78
C TRP A 651 24.90 -0.95 9.95
N VAL A 652 26.18 -0.75 9.70
CA VAL A 652 27.21 -0.67 10.73
C VAL A 652 27.00 0.55 11.65
N ALA A 653 26.75 1.71 11.05
CA ALA A 653 26.53 2.96 11.78
C ALA A 653 25.29 2.89 12.69
N VAL A 654 24.19 2.37 12.19
CA VAL A 654 22.95 2.21 12.95
C VAL A 654 23.13 1.27 14.14
N ASN A 655 23.81 0.14 13.97
CA ASN A 655 24.05 -0.80 15.07
C ASN A 655 25.02 -0.25 16.13
N LYS A 656 25.79 0.80 15.83
CA LYS A 656 26.60 1.53 16.83
C LYS A 656 25.77 2.57 17.61
N VAL A 657 24.75 3.16 16.99
CA VAL A 657 23.94 4.24 17.60
C VAL A 657 22.70 3.68 18.32
N LEU A 658 22.06 2.65 17.79
CA LEU A 658 20.76 2.11 18.24
C LEU A 658 20.89 0.67 18.76
N VAL A 659 21.80 0.44 19.69
CA VAL A 659 22.15 -0.90 20.20
C VAL A 659 20.95 -1.57 20.88
N LYS A 660 20.30 -0.89 21.81
CA LYS A 660 19.17 -1.42 22.59
C LYS A 660 17.94 -1.74 21.73
N ALA A 661 17.62 -0.90 20.76
CA ALA A 661 16.56 -1.18 19.79
C ALA A 661 16.86 -2.48 19.00
N GLY A 662 18.12 -2.70 18.59
CA GLY A 662 18.56 -3.92 17.94
C GLY A 662 18.44 -5.17 18.85
N GLU A 663 18.75 -5.06 20.13
CA GLU A 663 18.57 -6.12 21.14
C GLU A 663 17.10 -6.50 21.30
N ALA A 664 16.20 -5.50 21.47
CA ALA A 664 14.75 -5.72 21.57
C ALA A 664 14.19 -6.42 20.33
N MET A 665 14.56 -5.94 19.15
CA MET A 665 14.12 -6.53 17.89
C MET A 665 14.59 -7.99 17.73
N LYS A 666 15.83 -8.29 18.06
CA LYS A 666 16.37 -9.65 18.05
C LYS A 666 15.59 -10.57 18.98
N TRP A 667 15.34 -10.10 20.21
CA TRP A 667 14.62 -10.87 21.21
C TRP A 667 13.19 -11.18 20.76
N LEU A 668 12.45 -10.18 20.28
CA LEU A 668 11.09 -10.34 19.72
C LEU A 668 11.09 -11.34 18.55
N GLN A 669 12.06 -11.26 17.63
CA GLN A 669 12.19 -12.18 16.49
C GLN A 669 12.45 -13.63 16.95
N GLY A 670 13.25 -13.81 18.00
CA GLY A 670 13.48 -15.10 18.62
C GLY A 670 12.21 -15.70 19.22
N ALA A 671 11.47 -14.94 20.02
CA ALA A 671 10.19 -15.34 20.62
C ALA A 671 9.16 -15.73 19.57
N ALA A 672 8.98 -14.89 18.54
CA ALA A 672 8.07 -15.19 17.44
C ALA A 672 8.48 -16.43 16.62
N SER A 673 9.78 -16.69 16.48
CA SER A 673 10.28 -17.88 15.81
C SER A 673 9.99 -19.15 16.59
N LEU A 674 10.05 -19.10 17.93
CA LEU A 674 9.70 -20.21 18.80
C LEU A 674 8.19 -20.53 18.72
N ALA A 675 7.31 -19.51 18.83
CA ALA A 675 5.87 -19.69 18.66
C ALA A 675 5.52 -20.29 17.28
N ALA A 676 6.10 -19.73 16.22
CA ALA A 676 5.90 -20.23 14.87
C ALA A 676 6.46 -21.65 14.65
N SER A 677 7.42 -22.09 15.46
CA SER A 677 7.91 -23.48 15.42
C SER A 677 6.89 -24.50 15.92
N GLU A 678 5.92 -24.05 16.69
CA GLU A 678 4.79 -24.83 17.20
C GLU A 678 3.49 -24.56 16.43
N GLU A 679 3.58 -23.89 15.27
CA GLU A 679 2.43 -23.47 14.45
C GLU A 679 1.43 -22.57 15.22
N LEU A 680 1.93 -21.81 16.22
CA LEU A 680 1.12 -20.90 17.01
C LEU A 680 1.21 -19.47 16.48
N PRO A 681 0.07 -18.74 16.36
CA PRO A 681 0.09 -17.30 16.12
C PRO A 681 0.74 -16.58 17.30
N VAL A 682 1.45 -15.49 17.05
CA VAL A 682 1.98 -14.66 18.13
C VAL A 682 0.89 -13.70 18.61
N ARG A 683 0.58 -13.75 19.89
CA ARG A 683 -0.45 -12.93 20.54
C ARG A 683 0.15 -12.07 21.63
N TRP A 684 -0.36 -10.86 21.78
CA TRP A 684 -0.04 -9.99 22.90
C TRP A 684 -1.15 -8.96 23.09
N THR A 685 -1.22 -8.40 24.28
CA THR A 685 -2.13 -7.32 24.63
C THR A 685 -1.37 -6.01 24.72
N THR A 686 -1.91 -4.95 24.12
CA THR A 686 -1.30 -3.62 24.22
C THR A 686 -1.57 -3.00 25.58
N PRO A 687 -0.81 -1.96 25.99
CA PRO A 687 -1.03 -1.27 27.27
C PRO A 687 -2.45 -0.71 27.49
N VAL A 688 -3.22 -0.49 26.42
CA VAL A 688 -4.62 -0.05 26.50
C VAL A 688 -5.63 -1.20 26.40
N GLY A 689 -5.19 -2.44 26.55
CA GLY A 689 -6.06 -3.63 26.55
C GLY A 689 -6.49 -4.11 25.15
N PHE A 690 -5.90 -3.62 24.06
CA PHE A 690 -6.21 -4.13 22.73
C PHE A 690 -5.45 -5.42 22.44
N PRO A 691 -6.15 -6.56 22.18
CA PRO A 691 -5.48 -7.82 21.84
C PRO A 691 -5.02 -7.81 20.39
N VAL A 692 -3.77 -8.17 20.18
CA VAL A 692 -3.14 -8.29 18.85
C VAL A 692 -2.87 -9.76 18.54
N MET A 693 -3.24 -10.19 17.33
CA MET A 693 -2.93 -11.52 16.85
C MET A 693 -2.17 -11.43 15.52
N GLN A 694 -0.89 -11.80 15.53
CA GLN A 694 -0.09 -11.94 14.34
C GLN A 694 -0.12 -13.38 13.84
N ALA A 695 -0.80 -13.62 12.71
CA ALA A 695 -1.00 -14.94 12.12
C ALA A 695 -0.79 -14.87 10.59
N TYR A 696 0.46 -14.99 10.17
CA TYR A 696 0.79 -15.02 8.74
C TYR A 696 0.75 -16.47 8.23
N ALA A 697 -0.30 -16.81 7.49
CA ALA A 697 -0.43 -18.12 6.90
C ALA A 697 0.64 -18.39 5.82
N ASN A 698 1.11 -19.62 5.74
CA ASN A 698 1.85 -20.09 4.60
C ASN A 698 0.95 -20.04 3.36
N LEU A 699 1.52 -19.55 2.27
CA LEU A 699 0.84 -19.52 0.99
C LEU A 699 1.39 -20.67 0.13
N GLU A 700 0.54 -21.62 -0.22
CA GLU A 700 0.86 -22.54 -1.28
C GLU A 700 0.86 -21.79 -2.61
N LYS A 701 2.03 -21.67 -3.19
CA LYS A 701 2.23 -20.96 -4.43
C LYS A 701 2.21 -21.97 -5.58
N ARG A 702 1.06 -22.13 -6.22
CA ARG A 702 0.95 -22.88 -7.48
C ARG A 702 1.18 -21.90 -8.64
N LYS A 703 2.31 -22.05 -9.32
CA LYS A 703 2.61 -21.28 -10.52
C LYS A 703 2.18 -22.11 -11.73
N VAL A 704 1.07 -21.75 -12.35
CA VAL A 704 0.70 -22.22 -13.68
C VAL A 704 1.31 -21.25 -14.69
N LYS A 705 2.29 -21.73 -15.45
CA LYS A 705 2.87 -20.98 -16.56
C LYS A 705 2.01 -21.22 -17.78
N THR A 706 1.33 -20.21 -18.28
CA THR A 706 0.55 -20.29 -19.51
C THR A 706 0.82 -19.09 -20.41
N ALA A 707 0.76 -19.27 -21.72
CA ALA A 707 0.90 -18.18 -22.69
C ALA A 707 -0.48 -17.83 -23.23
N ILE A 708 -1.21 -16.97 -22.52
CA ILE A 708 -2.53 -16.53 -22.95
C ILE A 708 -2.40 -15.35 -23.92
N ASN A 709 -2.89 -15.51 -25.14
CA ASN A 709 -2.88 -14.45 -26.16
C ASN A 709 -1.49 -13.82 -26.40
N GLY A 710 -0.45 -14.66 -26.46
CA GLY A 710 0.92 -14.22 -26.70
C GLY A 710 1.56 -13.48 -25.51
N LYS A 711 0.96 -13.54 -24.31
CA LYS A 711 1.58 -13.13 -23.05
C LYS A 711 1.93 -14.37 -22.25
N LEU A 712 3.16 -14.45 -21.78
CA LEU A 712 3.49 -15.35 -20.70
C LEU A 712 2.73 -14.87 -19.46
N VAL A 713 1.70 -15.58 -19.09
CA VAL A 713 0.94 -15.32 -17.86
C VAL A 713 1.39 -16.35 -16.83
N TYR A 714 1.98 -15.87 -15.76
CA TYR A 714 2.17 -16.68 -14.56
C TYR A 714 0.90 -16.55 -13.74
N LEU A 715 0.02 -17.53 -13.84
CA LEU A 715 -1.06 -17.65 -12.89
C LEU A 715 -0.44 -18.15 -11.58
N THR A 716 -0.20 -17.22 -10.68
CA THR A 716 0.18 -17.57 -9.33
C THR A 716 -1.09 -17.65 -8.50
N MET A 717 -1.55 -18.86 -8.26
CA MET A 717 -2.61 -19.09 -7.30
C MET A 717 -1.97 -19.21 -5.91
N TYR A 718 -2.48 -18.40 -4.98
CA TYR A 718 -2.12 -18.50 -3.57
C TYR A 718 -3.30 -19.13 -2.83
N ALA A 719 -3.10 -20.33 -2.30
CA ALA A 719 -4.00 -20.92 -1.32
C ALA A 719 -3.36 -20.77 0.06
N GLU A 720 -4.10 -20.22 1.01
CA GLU A 720 -3.67 -20.20 2.41
C GLU A 720 -3.66 -21.66 2.93
N LYS A 721 -2.53 -22.07 3.49
CA LYS A 721 -2.42 -23.32 4.24
C LYS A 721 -2.80 -23.09 5.69
N ASP A 722 -3.17 -24.13 6.39
CA ASP A 722 -3.42 -24.07 7.83
C ASP A 722 -2.13 -23.84 8.65
N SER A 723 -0.96 -23.99 8.02
CA SER A 723 0.34 -23.75 8.65
C SER A 723 0.78 -22.30 8.57
N LEU A 724 1.62 -21.83 9.51
CA LEU A 724 2.13 -20.47 9.58
C LEU A 724 3.47 -20.29 8.85
N ASP A 725 3.64 -19.12 8.22
CA ASP A 725 4.91 -18.70 7.60
C ASP A 725 5.90 -18.22 8.67
N ARG A 726 6.78 -19.09 9.13
CA ARG A 726 7.79 -18.82 10.16
C ARG A 726 8.64 -17.58 9.87
N ARG A 727 9.02 -17.40 8.61
CA ARG A 727 9.83 -16.25 8.19
C ARG A 727 9.07 -14.94 8.39
N LYS A 728 7.82 -14.90 7.95
CA LYS A 728 6.98 -13.70 8.11
C LYS A 728 6.62 -13.46 9.56
N GLN A 729 6.37 -14.50 10.35
CA GLN A 729 6.13 -14.37 11.79
C GLN A 729 7.34 -13.71 12.47
N SER A 730 8.54 -14.23 12.26
CA SER A 730 9.76 -13.67 12.85
C SER A 730 10.12 -12.28 12.31
N SER A 731 10.02 -12.04 11.00
CA SER A 731 10.38 -10.73 10.44
C SER A 731 9.36 -9.64 10.72
N GLY A 732 8.08 -10.00 10.90
CA GLY A 732 6.98 -9.04 11.10
C GLY A 732 6.75 -8.64 12.55
N ILE A 733 7.31 -9.35 13.54
CA ILE A 733 6.96 -9.09 14.95
C ILE A 733 7.43 -7.72 15.44
N ALA A 734 8.67 -7.33 15.17
CA ALA A 734 9.20 -6.05 15.66
C ALA A 734 8.39 -4.84 15.15
N PRO A 735 8.12 -4.70 13.82
CA PRO A 735 7.27 -3.61 13.33
C PRO A 735 5.84 -3.69 13.86
N ASN A 736 5.24 -4.87 13.96
CA ASN A 736 3.86 -4.99 14.43
C ASN A 736 3.75 -4.66 15.92
N PHE A 737 4.72 -5.08 16.72
CA PHE A 737 4.78 -4.78 18.15
C PHE A 737 4.92 -3.27 18.40
N VAL A 738 5.88 -2.61 17.75
CA VAL A 738 6.09 -1.16 17.89
C VAL A 738 4.87 -0.38 17.39
N HIS A 739 4.28 -0.76 16.25
CA HIS A 739 3.06 -0.11 15.76
C HIS A 739 1.86 -0.32 16.69
N SER A 740 1.83 -1.41 17.47
CA SER A 740 0.78 -1.58 18.48
C SER A 740 1.02 -0.71 19.70
N CYS A 741 2.29 -0.43 20.03
CA CYS A 741 2.64 0.50 21.11
C CYS A 741 2.37 1.95 20.72
N ASP A 742 2.70 2.38 19.48
CA ASP A 742 2.38 3.74 19.04
C ASP A 742 0.86 3.97 18.95
N ALA A 743 0.11 2.95 18.52
CA ALA A 743 -1.34 2.99 18.54
C ALA A 743 -1.91 3.11 19.96
N ALA A 744 -1.36 2.36 20.91
CA ALA A 744 -1.76 2.44 22.33
C ALA A 744 -1.46 3.83 22.92
N HIS A 745 -0.28 4.38 22.64
CA HIS A 745 0.09 5.74 23.06
C HIS A 745 -0.88 6.79 22.51
N MET A 746 -1.22 6.70 21.20
CA MET A 746 -2.18 7.64 20.61
C MET A 746 -3.58 7.50 21.25
N MET A 747 -4.06 6.28 21.50
CA MET A 747 -5.37 6.08 22.14
C MET A 747 -5.39 6.65 23.56
N LEU A 748 -4.36 6.38 24.37
CA LEU A 748 -4.23 6.92 25.72
C LEU A 748 -4.19 8.46 25.69
N THR A 749 -3.40 9.03 24.78
CA THR A 749 -3.34 10.50 24.59
C THR A 749 -4.70 11.09 24.26
N VAL A 750 -5.47 10.49 23.32
CA VAL A 750 -6.79 10.97 22.94
C VAL A 750 -7.77 10.93 24.13
N VAL A 751 -7.77 9.85 24.91
CA VAL A 751 -8.61 9.74 26.09
C VAL A 751 -8.25 10.77 27.15
N ARG A 752 -6.96 10.95 27.45
CA ARG A 752 -6.47 11.95 28.42
C ARG A 752 -6.77 13.38 27.95
N ALA A 753 -6.51 13.67 26.67
CA ALA A 753 -6.80 14.99 26.09
C ALA A 753 -8.29 15.32 26.10
N LYS A 754 -9.17 14.33 25.83
CA LYS A 754 -10.61 14.51 25.95
C LYS A 754 -11.07 14.79 27.37
N GLN A 755 -10.53 14.06 28.34
CA GLN A 755 -10.77 14.30 29.77
C GLN A 755 -10.31 15.69 30.20
N ALA A 756 -9.27 16.22 29.59
CA ALA A 756 -8.76 17.58 29.79
C ALA A 756 -9.54 18.67 28.99
N GLY A 757 -10.59 18.30 28.26
CA GLY A 757 -11.48 19.25 27.58
C GLY A 757 -11.13 19.54 26.11
N ILE A 758 -10.25 18.76 25.49
CA ILE A 758 -9.96 18.86 24.05
C ILE A 758 -11.00 18.03 23.26
N ASP A 759 -11.67 18.66 22.31
CA ASP A 759 -12.72 18.02 21.50
C ASP A 759 -12.36 17.84 20.02
N ASN A 760 -11.31 18.49 19.54
CA ASN A 760 -10.88 18.43 18.14
C ASN A 760 -9.60 17.62 18.00
N PHE A 761 -9.63 16.53 17.25
CA PHE A 761 -8.52 15.59 17.10
C PHE A 761 -8.17 15.37 15.63
N ALA A 762 -6.90 15.63 15.27
CA ALA A 762 -6.31 15.33 13.97
C ALA A 762 -5.12 14.38 14.16
N MET A 763 -5.41 13.11 14.44
CA MET A 763 -4.40 12.11 14.82
C MET A 763 -4.02 11.22 13.64
N ILE A 764 -2.70 11.03 13.43
CA ILE A 764 -2.15 10.17 12.38
C ILE A 764 -0.97 9.39 12.96
N HIS A 765 -1.24 8.23 13.54
CA HIS A 765 -0.25 7.33 14.14
C HIS A 765 0.61 7.99 15.24
N ASP A 766 1.77 8.54 14.89
CA ASP A 766 2.73 9.25 15.76
C ASP A 766 2.65 10.78 15.62
N SER A 767 1.62 11.27 14.91
CA SER A 767 1.32 12.70 14.74
C SER A 767 0.07 13.06 15.52
N PHE A 768 0.17 14.04 16.38
CA PHE A 768 -0.86 14.47 17.32
C PHE A 768 -1.29 15.91 17.03
N GLY A 769 -2.52 16.08 16.58
CA GLY A 769 -3.03 17.38 16.14
C GLY A 769 -4.33 17.80 16.81
N THR A 770 -4.45 19.11 17.06
CA THR A 770 -5.65 19.78 17.56
C THR A 770 -5.73 21.22 17.04
N THR A 771 -6.67 22.05 17.53
CA THR A 771 -6.69 23.50 17.28
C THR A 771 -5.50 24.21 17.93
N ALA A 772 -4.98 25.24 17.29
CA ALA A 772 -3.81 25.97 17.78
C ALA A 772 -3.93 26.42 19.26
N GLY A 773 -5.14 26.81 19.69
CA GLY A 773 -5.42 27.21 21.07
C GLY A 773 -5.42 26.07 22.10
N ASP A 774 -5.37 24.80 21.67
CA ASP A 774 -5.31 23.62 22.54
C ASP A 774 -3.97 22.90 22.47
N VAL A 775 -3.05 23.32 21.59
CA VAL A 775 -1.81 22.58 21.34
C VAL A 775 -0.93 22.53 22.60
N GLU A 776 -0.84 23.63 23.36
CA GLU A 776 -0.05 23.65 24.61
C GLU A 776 -0.51 22.55 25.58
N GLN A 777 -1.81 22.40 25.76
CA GLN A 777 -2.37 21.36 26.62
C GLN A 777 -2.12 19.96 26.02
N LEU A 778 -2.29 19.79 24.72
CA LEU A 778 -2.02 18.51 24.04
C LEU A 778 -0.52 18.17 24.11
N TYR A 779 0.35 19.15 23.98
CA TYR A 779 1.81 19.01 24.08
C TYR A 779 2.23 18.34 25.41
N HIS A 780 1.67 18.75 26.53
CA HIS A 780 1.91 18.12 27.83
C HIS A 780 1.26 16.73 27.90
N THR A 781 0.00 16.60 27.47
CA THR A 781 -0.75 15.34 27.51
C THR A 781 -0.08 14.22 26.73
N VAL A 782 0.49 14.49 25.55
CA VAL A 782 1.21 13.49 24.73
C VAL A 782 2.39 12.91 25.49
N ARG A 783 3.16 13.75 26.19
CA ARG A 783 4.36 13.35 26.96
C ARG A 783 3.99 12.56 28.22
N GLU A 784 3.00 13.06 28.93
CA GLU A 784 2.49 12.40 30.15
C GLU A 784 1.93 11.00 29.81
N ALA A 785 1.12 10.88 28.78
CA ALA A 785 0.61 9.59 28.31
C ALA A 785 1.72 8.61 27.88
N PHE A 786 2.78 9.12 27.26
CA PHE A 786 3.95 8.31 26.90
C PHE A 786 4.70 7.81 28.14
N CYS A 787 4.90 8.68 29.15
CA CYS A 787 5.53 8.31 30.42
C CYS A 787 4.67 7.32 31.22
N GLU A 788 3.35 7.54 31.29
CA GLU A 788 2.39 6.66 31.95
C GLU A 788 2.48 5.23 31.36
N MET A 789 2.43 5.14 30.04
CA MET A 789 2.45 3.87 29.35
C MET A 789 3.68 3.00 29.64
N TYR A 790 4.86 3.62 29.83
CA TYR A 790 6.11 2.90 30.10
C TYR A 790 6.53 2.93 31.59
N GLY A 791 5.89 3.78 32.40
CA GLY A 791 6.07 3.87 33.85
C GLY A 791 5.25 2.83 34.61
N GLU A 792 4.00 2.63 34.18
CA GLU A 792 3.07 1.73 34.85
C GLU A 792 3.12 0.30 34.31
N VAL A 793 3.44 0.13 33.02
CA VAL A 793 3.43 -1.18 32.35
C VAL A 793 4.82 -1.55 31.86
N GLU A 794 5.32 -2.69 32.29
CA GLU A 794 6.54 -3.30 31.78
C GLU A 794 6.26 -4.04 30.45
N VAL A 795 6.07 -3.24 29.40
CA VAL A 795 5.47 -3.69 28.11
C VAL A 795 6.15 -4.93 27.52
N LEU A 796 7.49 -5.00 27.57
CA LEU A 796 8.23 -6.13 27.03
C LEU A 796 8.18 -7.36 27.95
N GLU A 797 8.05 -7.16 29.26
CA GLU A 797 7.87 -8.20 30.26
C GLU A 797 6.47 -8.82 30.17
N SER A 798 5.44 -7.97 30.05
CA SER A 798 4.05 -8.42 29.78
C SER A 798 3.98 -9.27 28.50
N PHE A 799 4.64 -8.84 27.42
CA PHE A 799 4.73 -9.66 26.22
C PHE A 799 5.43 -11.02 26.48
N ARG A 800 6.50 -11.04 27.27
CA ARG A 800 7.19 -12.27 27.65
C ARG A 800 6.28 -13.21 28.44
N GLU A 801 5.53 -12.70 29.38
CA GLU A 801 4.58 -13.49 30.19
C GLU A 801 3.51 -14.12 29.29
N GLU A 802 2.93 -13.34 28.38
CA GLU A 802 1.91 -13.84 27.45
C GLU A 802 2.48 -14.88 26.47
N ILE A 803 3.70 -14.70 25.96
CA ILE A 803 4.32 -15.66 25.02
C ILE A 803 4.70 -16.96 25.75
N VAL A 804 5.14 -16.88 27.00
CA VAL A 804 5.45 -18.06 27.83
C VAL A 804 4.19 -18.92 28.05
N GLN A 805 3.04 -18.31 28.25
CA GLN A 805 1.76 -19.05 28.36
C GLN A 805 1.37 -19.77 27.07
N GLN A 806 1.86 -19.32 25.92
CA GLN A 806 1.56 -19.91 24.63
C GLN A 806 2.52 -21.05 24.25
N LEU A 807 3.76 -21.04 24.75
CA LEU A 807 4.83 -21.96 24.35
C LEU A 807 4.83 -23.26 25.15
N SER A 808 5.29 -24.35 24.52
CA SER A 808 5.61 -25.61 25.24
C SER A 808 6.82 -25.40 26.14
N VAL A 809 6.93 -26.24 27.21
CA VAL A 809 8.05 -26.21 28.17
C VAL A 809 9.41 -26.28 27.46
N LYS A 810 9.55 -27.11 26.43
CA LYS A 810 10.76 -27.24 25.62
C LYS A 810 11.18 -25.93 24.91
N ASN A 811 10.22 -25.11 24.47
CA ASN A 811 10.53 -23.88 23.81
C ASN A 811 10.62 -22.69 24.78
N ILE A 812 9.98 -22.77 25.96
CA ILE A 812 10.25 -21.85 27.07
C ILE A 812 11.72 -21.88 27.49
N GLU A 813 12.32 -23.07 27.62
CA GLU A 813 13.75 -23.25 27.96
C GLU A 813 14.70 -22.62 26.91
N LYS A 814 14.25 -22.46 25.66
CA LYS A 814 15.03 -21.84 24.57
C LYS A 814 14.80 -20.34 24.45
N LEU A 815 13.82 -19.81 25.17
CA LEU A 815 13.55 -18.37 25.13
C LEU A 815 14.67 -17.64 25.84
N SER A 816 15.37 -16.79 25.10
CA SER A 816 16.43 -15.97 25.67
C SER A 816 15.90 -15.05 26.80
N PRO A 817 16.72 -14.71 27.79
CA PRO A 817 16.35 -13.68 28.78
C PRO A 817 16.08 -12.37 28.06
N LEU A 818 15.26 -11.51 28.68
CA LEU A 818 15.00 -10.17 28.19
C LEU A 818 16.30 -9.35 28.10
N PRO A 819 16.41 -8.45 27.13
CA PRO A 819 17.51 -7.49 27.09
C PRO A 819 17.56 -6.66 28.38
N LEU A 820 18.77 -6.39 28.85
CA LEU A 820 18.97 -5.58 30.04
C LEU A 820 18.55 -4.14 29.77
N LYS A 821 17.80 -3.55 30.71
CA LYS A 821 17.45 -2.15 30.69
C LYS A 821 18.67 -1.26 30.90
N GLY A 822 18.64 -0.06 30.34
CA GLY A 822 19.59 1.02 30.62
C GLY A 822 19.13 1.91 31.75
N THR A 823 19.57 3.15 31.72
CA THR A 823 19.46 4.14 32.80
C THR A 823 18.56 5.34 32.49
N LEU A 824 17.91 5.38 31.34
CA LEU A 824 17.01 6.48 30.96
C LEU A 824 15.90 6.65 31.99
N ASP A 825 15.87 7.82 32.58
CA ASP A 825 14.77 8.26 33.45
C ASP A 825 13.62 8.78 32.57
N LEU A 826 12.47 8.13 32.64
CA LEU A 826 11.29 8.53 31.85
C LEU A 826 10.73 9.90 32.25
N SER A 827 10.94 10.34 33.48
CA SER A 827 10.48 11.68 33.92
C SER A 827 11.06 12.82 33.08
N GLN A 828 12.28 12.62 32.53
CA GLN A 828 12.92 13.56 31.61
C GLN A 828 12.13 13.80 30.31
N ILE A 829 11.30 12.85 29.90
CA ILE A 829 10.51 12.95 28.65
C ILE A 829 9.47 14.08 28.76
N VAL A 830 8.91 14.28 29.96
CA VAL A 830 7.96 15.37 30.20
C VAL A 830 8.61 16.74 29.96
N GLU A 831 9.89 16.87 30.30
CA GLU A 831 10.69 18.11 30.15
C GLU A 831 11.30 18.24 28.75
N SER A 832 11.28 17.18 27.95
CA SER A 832 11.88 17.19 26.61
C SER A 832 11.01 17.97 25.60
N ARG A 833 11.55 19.05 25.05
CA ARG A 833 10.83 19.97 24.16
C ARG A 833 10.53 19.38 22.78
N TYR A 834 11.36 18.48 22.28
CA TYR A 834 11.35 18.06 20.87
C TYR A 834 10.99 16.59 20.66
N CYS A 835 10.58 15.84 21.67
CA CYS A 835 10.19 14.43 21.48
C CYS A 835 8.95 14.29 20.59
N PHE A 836 8.00 15.23 20.69
CA PHE A 836 6.84 15.43 19.81
C PHE A 836 6.78 16.92 19.47
N ALA A 837 7.15 17.33 18.24
CA ALA A 837 7.39 18.74 17.92
C ALA A 837 7.00 19.12 16.46
#